data_23eb33a4131fca6d379dcdc36f45eb0e
#
_entry.id   23eb33a4131fca6d379dcdc36f45eb0e
#
_cell.length_a   1.000
_cell.length_b   1.000
_cell.length_c   1.000
_cell.angle_alpha   90.00
_cell.angle_beta   90.00
_cell.angle_gamma   90.00
#
_symmetry.space_group_name_H-M   'P 1'
#
loop_
_entity.id
_entity.type
_entity.pdbx_description
1 polymer ?
#
loop_
_entity_poly.entity_id
_entity_poly.type
_entity_poly.pdbx_seq_one_letter_code
_entity_poly.pdbx_strand_id
1 'polypeptide(L)'
;INDGWQNVYNSGSATSTTINGGQQNVSSGGSATSTTINSDGWQNVFSGGSATSTTINSGGWQAVYSGGSATSTTINSGGQLSVFSGSAVDITQNSGGAIETDTSSDLSGTNAKGSFSIAGGSANNMLLENGGSLMVLDGHQASDTTVGSYGTLGVVSGSVLRGTTTLLDKSRLAGDVVTNEGNLYFLNNSAATFIGTLTGTGSLTQAGGNTRFSGQLSQDGGIILQSGAAMTMDALQAKANVTTWSGTTLTLDNGSILTGSVTGDNTGAGDMTVKGASVWHPDGDSTVGALTLDNGTVDFHPLTTTRLTPVFRAVSLTAGSLSGNGRFLMNTDIASHTGDILNVTGNASGNFVLDIKNTGREPVSAGTPLQVVHTGSGDAAFTLNGGKVDAGTWEYYLSKENTDWYLKADASQPGTDNPGANNPEPPVRHTTTSADAVLDMATAPVYVFNSELQSLRFRHGDVMQNTRSPGGVWGRYTGSDNRISGGAGAGYSLSQSGMETGGDTVFELSDSRLAVGAFVSYTDNSISHNRGGSSTVGSTGGGLYATWFDNDGYYVDGVIKVNRFSNELRTRMSDGTAVKGDYHQNGFGGSLEAGRTFSLNENTWIQPYIRSTAFRAEAKDISLDNGMKAKAGATKSLQGEAGVNLGMNLEIAGTVVRPYLTTAVSHEFSDNNRVRINDRYDFTNDISGTTGKYGAGVSAQLTANAGVWAEASYQKGSNIESPVTGSVGFRINF
;
A
#
# COMPACT_ATOMS: atom_id res chain seq x y z
N ILE A 1 4.37 14.52 73.82
CA ILE A 1 3.52 15.52 73.16
C ILE A 1 2.26 14.81 72.75
N ASN A 2 1.15 15.11 73.42
CA ASN A 2 -0.17 14.63 73.06
C ASN A 2 -0.98 15.82 72.52
N ASP A 3 -1.30 15.88 71.27
CA ASP A 3 -2.09 16.90 70.62
C ASP A 3 -1.54 18.35 70.75
N GLY A 4 -0.28 18.53 71.07
CA GLY A 4 0.39 19.82 71.27
C GLY A 4 1.59 20.01 70.33
N TRP A 5 2.24 21.18 70.50
CA TRP A 5 3.42 21.52 69.69
C TRP A 5 4.65 21.79 70.58
N GLN A 6 5.82 21.29 70.14
CA GLN A 6 7.10 21.64 70.74
C GLN A 6 7.99 22.25 69.63
N ASN A 7 8.44 23.46 69.83
CA ASN A 7 9.34 24.16 68.91
C ASN A 7 10.74 24.20 69.49
N VAL A 8 11.70 23.64 68.78
CA VAL A 8 13.11 23.56 69.18
C VAL A 8 13.93 24.39 68.16
N TYR A 9 14.48 25.51 68.63
CA TYR A 9 15.19 26.46 67.77
C TYR A 9 16.24 27.24 68.56
N ASN A 10 17.09 28.07 67.90
CA ASN A 10 18.08 28.92 68.51
C ASN A 10 18.96 28.20 69.52
N SER A 11 19.60 27.11 69.15
CA SER A 11 20.44 26.26 69.98
C SER A 11 19.70 25.52 71.10
N GLY A 12 18.35 25.50 71.02
CA GLY A 12 17.52 24.67 71.92
C GLY A 12 17.72 23.17 71.68
N SER A 13 17.53 22.38 72.71
CA SER A 13 17.67 20.92 72.66
C SER A 13 16.47 20.22 73.30
N ALA A 14 15.97 19.22 72.62
CA ALA A 14 14.95 18.30 73.12
C ALA A 14 15.50 16.88 73.07
N THR A 15 15.41 16.16 74.23
CA THR A 15 15.93 14.80 74.33
C THR A 15 14.83 13.84 74.76
N SER A 16 14.76 12.67 74.14
CA SER A 16 13.81 11.58 74.48
C SER A 16 12.33 12.01 74.43
N THR A 17 11.97 12.85 73.47
CA THR A 17 10.61 13.30 73.26
C THR A 17 9.78 12.17 72.69
N THR A 18 8.61 11.90 73.25
CA THR A 18 7.60 11.01 72.68
C THR A 18 6.45 11.83 72.11
N ILE A 19 6.10 11.62 70.84
CA ILE A 19 5.04 12.34 70.15
C ILE A 19 3.88 11.40 69.91
N ASN A 20 2.75 11.68 70.53
CA ASN A 20 1.49 10.94 70.32
C ASN A 20 0.41 11.92 69.85
N GLY A 21 0.20 12.04 68.57
CA GLY A 21 -0.78 12.94 67.99
C GLY A 21 -0.39 14.43 67.93
N GLY A 22 0.79 14.84 68.39
CA GLY A 22 1.27 16.20 68.38
C GLY A 22 2.40 16.43 67.40
N GLN A 23 3.04 17.64 67.46
CA GLN A 23 4.13 18.01 66.55
C GLN A 23 5.36 18.48 67.32
N GLN A 24 6.52 18.08 66.84
CA GLN A 24 7.82 18.65 67.21
C GLN A 24 8.44 19.35 66.02
N ASN A 25 8.72 20.63 66.11
CA ASN A 25 9.34 21.43 65.04
C ASN A 25 10.74 21.79 65.44
N VAL A 26 11.72 21.36 64.64
CA VAL A 26 13.14 21.57 64.91
C VAL A 26 13.71 22.48 63.79
N SER A 27 14.22 23.62 64.14
CA SER A 27 14.69 24.61 63.16
C SER A 27 15.84 25.50 63.71
N SER A 28 16.49 26.26 62.82
CA SER A 28 17.36 27.36 63.16
C SER A 28 18.38 27.08 64.28
N GLY A 29 19.15 25.99 64.17
CA GLY A 29 20.12 25.55 65.18
C GLY A 29 19.58 24.74 66.35
N GLY A 30 18.29 24.40 66.34
CA GLY A 30 17.70 23.48 67.30
C GLY A 30 18.11 22.04 67.06
N SER A 31 18.10 21.24 68.14
CA SER A 31 18.48 19.82 68.09
C SER A 31 17.45 18.97 68.85
N ALA A 32 16.99 17.90 68.22
CA ALA A 32 16.18 16.89 68.86
C ALA A 32 16.90 15.54 68.84
N THR A 33 16.98 14.88 69.98
CA THR A 33 17.67 13.58 70.11
C THR A 33 16.75 12.53 70.69
N SER A 34 16.78 11.32 70.14
CA SER A 34 16.02 10.17 70.62
C SER A 34 14.51 10.42 70.67
N THR A 35 13.94 11.09 69.66
CA THR A 35 12.51 11.29 69.54
C THR A 35 11.83 10.01 69.12
N THR A 36 10.72 9.63 69.77
CA THR A 36 9.83 8.55 69.35
C THR A 36 8.54 9.14 68.84
N ILE A 37 8.20 8.82 67.59
CA ILE A 37 7.01 9.33 66.93
C ILE A 37 5.99 8.16 66.77
N ASN A 38 4.88 8.27 67.47
CA ASN A 38 3.81 7.31 67.42
C ASN A 38 2.68 7.78 66.52
N SER A 39 1.55 7.00 66.47
CA SER A 39 0.42 7.32 65.61
C SER A 39 0.00 8.78 65.74
N ASP A 40 -0.28 9.40 64.58
CA ASP A 40 -0.65 10.81 64.41
C ASP A 40 0.37 11.84 64.92
N GLY A 41 1.57 11.39 65.31
CA GLY A 41 2.67 12.26 65.69
C GLY A 41 3.52 12.68 64.52
N TRP A 42 4.07 13.94 64.61
CA TRP A 42 4.86 14.51 63.54
C TRP A 42 6.13 15.15 64.12
N GLN A 43 7.27 14.92 63.44
CA GLN A 43 8.48 15.69 63.67
C GLN A 43 8.87 16.39 62.35
N ASN A 44 8.91 17.69 62.38
CA ASN A 44 9.34 18.50 61.24
C ASN A 44 10.75 19.05 61.50
N VAL A 45 11.67 18.79 60.61
CA VAL A 45 13.06 19.27 60.65
C VAL A 45 13.25 20.28 59.51
N PHE A 46 13.26 21.52 59.88
CA PHE A 46 13.44 22.66 58.95
C PHE A 46 14.90 23.07 58.85
N SER A 47 15.17 24.05 58.00
CA SER A 47 16.51 24.59 57.74
C SER A 47 17.24 24.93 59.05
N GLY A 48 18.44 24.45 59.21
CA GLY A 48 19.26 24.62 60.37
C GLY A 48 18.90 23.74 61.59
N GLY A 49 17.82 22.97 61.48
CA GLY A 49 17.42 21.99 62.50
C GLY A 49 18.13 20.64 62.32
N SER A 50 18.31 19.93 63.45
CA SER A 50 18.93 18.60 63.46
C SER A 50 18.12 17.63 64.35
N ALA A 51 17.82 16.46 63.81
CA ALA A 51 17.19 15.35 64.52
C ALA A 51 18.12 14.15 64.50
N THR A 52 18.36 13.55 65.67
CA THR A 52 19.24 12.38 65.80
C THR A 52 18.55 11.25 66.51
N SER A 53 18.70 10.03 66.01
CA SER A 53 18.13 8.79 66.61
C SER A 53 16.60 8.83 66.78
N THR A 54 15.91 9.34 65.75
CA THR A 54 14.43 9.32 65.72
C THR A 54 13.93 7.94 65.39
N THR A 55 12.92 7.50 66.15
CA THR A 55 12.17 6.25 65.83
C THR A 55 10.75 6.60 65.41
N ILE A 56 10.39 6.16 64.23
CA ILE A 56 9.08 6.40 63.62
C ILE A 56 8.27 5.08 63.69
N ASN A 57 7.23 5.07 64.48
CA ASN A 57 6.31 3.91 64.60
C ASN A 57 5.11 4.06 63.68
N SER A 58 4.29 3.05 63.62
CA SER A 58 3.08 3.01 62.75
C SER A 58 2.21 4.27 62.96
N GLY A 59 1.88 4.94 61.87
CA GLY A 59 1.13 6.19 61.87
C GLY A 59 1.93 7.45 62.21
N GLY A 60 3.19 7.30 62.58
CA GLY A 60 4.11 8.43 62.85
C GLY A 60 4.79 8.94 61.57
N TRP A 61 5.18 10.23 61.56
CA TRP A 61 5.80 10.86 60.42
C TRP A 61 6.92 11.79 60.80
N GLN A 62 8.10 11.59 60.15
CA GLN A 62 9.21 12.57 60.21
C GLN A 62 9.34 13.22 58.83
N ALA A 63 9.38 14.56 58.77
CA ALA A 63 9.59 15.31 57.53
C ALA A 63 10.87 16.15 57.65
N VAL A 64 11.77 16.01 56.72
CA VAL A 64 13.05 16.75 56.65
C VAL A 64 13.04 17.65 55.43
N TYR A 65 13.06 18.93 55.62
CA TYR A 65 13.03 19.95 54.59
C TYR A 65 14.39 20.46 54.22
N SER A 66 14.46 21.24 53.17
CA SER A 66 15.70 21.84 52.68
C SER A 66 16.48 22.54 53.80
N GLY A 67 17.76 22.20 53.94
CA GLY A 67 18.61 22.68 55.00
C GLY A 67 18.41 22.00 56.37
N GLY A 68 17.44 21.13 56.52
CA GLY A 68 17.28 20.28 57.69
C GLY A 68 18.10 19.00 57.60
N SER A 69 18.44 18.40 58.77
CA SER A 69 19.26 17.20 58.82
C SER A 69 18.67 16.19 59.81
N ALA A 70 18.56 14.93 59.39
CA ALA A 70 18.23 13.80 60.23
C ALA A 70 19.37 12.76 60.19
N THR A 71 19.69 12.18 61.36
CA THR A 71 20.72 11.14 61.46
C THR A 71 20.22 9.97 62.27
N SER A 72 20.48 8.74 61.81
CA SER A 72 20.11 7.50 62.51
C SER A 72 18.59 7.38 62.75
N THR A 73 17.76 7.71 61.77
CA THR A 73 16.32 7.52 61.81
C THR A 73 15.99 6.05 61.61
N THR A 74 15.15 5.49 62.47
CA THR A 74 14.57 4.14 62.29
C THR A 74 13.13 4.26 61.90
N ILE A 75 12.75 3.65 60.77
CA ILE A 75 11.39 3.64 60.22
C ILE A 75 10.82 2.24 60.43
N ASN A 76 9.85 2.11 61.30
CA ASN A 76 9.15 0.83 61.55
C ASN A 76 7.96 0.70 60.62
N SER A 77 7.38 -0.53 60.53
CA SER A 77 6.22 -0.80 59.70
C SER A 77 5.09 0.21 59.98
N GLY A 78 4.55 0.80 58.91
CA GLY A 78 3.51 1.81 58.97
C GLY A 78 4.00 3.23 59.33
N GLY A 79 5.28 3.42 59.63
CA GLY A 79 5.90 4.74 59.81
C GLY A 79 6.34 5.32 58.45
N GLN A 80 6.50 6.67 58.42
CA GLN A 80 6.90 7.36 57.20
C GLN A 80 7.99 8.41 57.44
N LEU A 81 9.04 8.38 56.62
CA LEU A 81 10.03 9.42 56.52
C LEU A 81 9.84 10.12 55.17
N SER A 82 9.67 11.46 55.20
CA SER A 82 9.62 12.30 54.01
C SER A 82 10.80 13.22 54.00
N VAL A 83 11.52 13.29 52.87
CA VAL A 83 12.69 14.17 52.69
C VAL A 83 12.52 15.04 51.46
N PHE A 84 12.42 16.34 51.61
CA PHE A 84 12.19 17.30 50.55
C PHE A 84 13.42 18.22 50.41
N SER A 85 14.35 17.86 49.55
CA SER A 85 15.64 18.55 49.39
C SER A 85 16.44 18.72 50.69
N GLY A 86 16.20 17.87 51.68
CA GLY A 86 16.91 17.79 52.93
C GLY A 86 17.96 16.69 52.94
N SER A 87 18.54 16.44 54.11
CA SER A 87 19.52 15.38 54.29
C SER A 87 19.08 14.43 55.40
N ALA A 88 19.10 13.13 55.10
CA ALA A 88 18.83 12.08 56.07
C ALA A 88 19.83 10.93 55.89
N VAL A 89 20.68 10.69 56.89
CA VAL A 89 21.76 9.73 56.78
C VAL A 89 21.62 8.65 57.87
N ASP A 90 22.21 7.49 57.62
CA ASP A 90 22.16 6.35 58.53
C ASP A 90 20.74 5.95 58.87
N ILE A 91 19.89 5.86 57.84
CA ILE A 91 18.48 5.42 57.97
C ILE A 91 18.42 3.90 58.12
N THR A 92 17.60 3.42 59.06
CA THR A 92 17.23 2.02 59.13
C THR A 92 15.76 1.90 58.71
N GLN A 93 15.53 1.43 57.49
CA GLN A 93 14.17 1.16 56.97
C GLN A 93 13.80 -0.27 57.20
N ASN A 94 12.95 -0.52 58.20
CA ASN A 94 12.42 -1.83 58.50
C ASN A 94 11.29 -2.18 57.50
N SER A 95 11.01 -3.45 57.34
CA SER A 95 9.94 -3.93 56.45
C SER A 95 8.61 -3.22 56.77
N GLY A 96 7.97 -2.66 55.74
CA GLY A 96 6.73 -1.91 55.83
C GLY A 96 6.92 -0.42 56.20
N GLY A 97 8.14 0.05 56.38
CA GLY A 97 8.44 1.48 56.55
C GLY A 97 8.45 2.19 55.22
N ALA A 98 7.89 3.41 55.17
CA ALA A 98 7.78 4.20 53.93
C ALA A 98 8.78 5.35 53.88
N ILE A 99 9.41 5.55 52.73
CA ILE A 99 10.22 6.73 52.42
C ILE A 99 9.55 7.47 51.25
N GLU A 100 9.29 8.77 51.45
CA GLU A 100 8.81 9.68 50.43
C GLU A 100 9.90 10.72 50.15
N THR A 101 10.38 10.80 48.90
CA THR A 101 11.47 11.69 48.56
C THR A 101 11.58 11.94 47.03
N ASP A 102 12.50 12.78 46.66
CA ASP A 102 12.94 12.96 45.30
C ASP A 102 14.48 12.91 45.19
N THR A 103 14.98 12.87 43.96
CA THR A 103 16.42 12.74 43.71
C THR A 103 17.23 14.00 43.98
N SER A 104 16.61 15.11 44.40
CA SER A 104 17.32 16.29 44.90
C SER A 104 17.78 16.17 46.34
N SER A 105 17.31 15.19 47.08
CA SER A 105 17.62 14.95 48.48
C SER A 105 18.90 14.12 48.64
N ASP A 106 19.54 14.24 49.81
CA ASP A 106 20.66 13.38 50.21
C ASP A 106 20.19 12.35 51.25
N LEU A 107 20.22 11.09 50.88
CA LEU A 107 19.83 9.98 51.78
C LEU A 107 20.89 8.89 51.76
N SER A 108 21.03 8.22 52.91
CA SER A 108 21.73 6.95 53.00
C SER A 108 21.20 6.10 54.11
N GLY A 109 21.29 4.81 53.97
CA GLY A 109 20.81 3.87 54.99
C GLY A 109 20.83 2.44 54.53
N THR A 110 20.03 1.60 55.25
CA THR A 110 19.84 0.19 54.91
C THR A 110 18.36 -0.14 54.91
N ASN A 111 17.97 -1.00 53.99
CA ASN A 111 16.65 -1.57 53.88
C ASN A 111 16.73 -3.11 53.71
N ALA A 112 15.62 -3.78 53.46
CA ALA A 112 15.59 -5.23 53.30
C ALA A 112 16.43 -5.71 52.06
N LYS A 113 16.79 -4.84 51.15
CA LYS A 113 17.60 -5.13 49.95
C LYS A 113 19.10 -4.76 50.13
N GLY A 114 19.47 -4.23 51.29
CA GLY A 114 20.85 -3.81 51.59
C GLY A 114 21.00 -2.29 51.70
N SER A 115 22.19 -1.79 51.43
CA SER A 115 22.47 -0.35 51.49
C SER A 115 21.79 0.41 50.39
N PHE A 116 21.20 1.54 50.70
CA PHE A 116 20.59 2.45 49.74
C PHE A 116 21.14 3.88 49.90
N SER A 117 21.04 4.65 48.84
CA SER A 117 21.47 6.06 48.86
C SER A 117 20.82 6.92 47.79
N ILE A 118 20.70 8.20 48.07
CA ILE A 118 20.47 9.22 47.04
C ILE A 118 21.56 10.29 47.26
N ALA A 119 22.36 10.54 46.25
CA ALA A 119 23.41 11.56 46.29
C ALA A 119 23.66 12.04 44.85
N GLY A 120 23.83 13.37 44.70
CA GLY A 120 24.14 13.97 43.39
C GLY A 120 23.16 13.66 42.29
N GLY A 121 21.88 13.52 42.61
CA GLY A 121 20.85 13.19 41.63
C GLY A 121 20.75 11.71 41.24
N SER A 122 21.46 10.84 41.95
CA SER A 122 21.47 9.40 41.68
C SER A 122 20.92 8.63 42.88
N ALA A 123 19.80 7.94 42.68
CA ALA A 123 19.19 7.06 43.69
C ALA A 123 19.63 5.62 43.41
N ASN A 124 20.04 4.92 44.46
CA ASN A 124 20.51 3.54 44.37
C ASN A 124 19.84 2.67 45.41
N ASN A 125 19.35 1.52 44.95
CA ASN A 125 18.79 0.45 45.79
C ASN A 125 17.64 0.91 46.73
N MET A 126 16.82 1.85 46.28
CA MET A 126 15.66 2.33 47.02
C MET A 126 14.58 1.26 47.10
N LEU A 127 13.90 1.19 48.25
CA LEU A 127 12.72 0.38 48.49
C LEU A 127 11.54 1.29 48.78
N LEU A 128 10.52 1.25 47.93
CA LEU A 128 9.32 2.08 48.03
C LEU A 128 8.14 1.19 48.31
N GLU A 129 7.55 1.27 49.48
CA GLU A 129 6.41 0.47 49.88
C GLU A 129 5.50 1.23 50.85
N ASN A 130 4.26 0.75 51.03
CA ASN A 130 3.30 1.28 51.98
C ASN A 130 3.07 2.80 51.92
N GLY A 131 2.95 3.36 50.76
CA GLY A 131 2.80 4.80 50.55
C GLY A 131 4.12 5.54 50.31
N GLY A 132 5.25 4.84 50.34
CA GLY A 132 6.53 5.40 49.97
C GLY A 132 6.57 5.80 48.50
N SER A 133 7.32 6.84 48.18
CA SER A 133 7.45 7.32 46.80
C SER A 133 8.83 7.91 46.51
N LEU A 134 9.30 7.75 45.32
CA LEU A 134 10.50 8.41 44.78
C LEU A 134 10.12 9.11 43.49
N MET A 135 10.46 10.41 43.39
CA MET A 135 10.41 11.17 42.16
C MET A 135 11.80 11.31 41.58
N VAL A 136 12.01 10.74 40.39
CA VAL A 136 13.31 10.90 39.68
C VAL A 136 13.20 12.13 38.78
N LEU A 137 13.99 13.14 39.09
CA LEU A 137 13.92 14.44 38.43
C LEU A 137 14.69 14.46 37.10
N ASP A 138 14.43 15.46 36.26
CA ASP A 138 15.11 15.65 35.00
C ASP A 138 16.64 15.69 35.16
N GLY A 139 17.34 14.95 34.32
CA GLY A 139 18.79 14.80 34.36
C GLY A 139 19.31 13.86 35.47
N HIS A 140 18.41 13.31 36.29
CA HIS A 140 18.77 12.40 37.38
C HIS A 140 18.48 10.93 36.99
N GLN A 141 18.87 10.01 37.86
CA GLN A 141 18.72 8.58 37.63
C GLN A 141 18.35 7.80 38.89
N ALA A 142 17.74 6.65 38.66
CA ALA A 142 17.49 5.67 39.73
C ALA A 142 17.94 4.29 39.29
N SER A 143 18.75 3.63 40.09
CA SER A 143 19.28 2.28 39.83
C SER A 143 18.77 1.29 40.87
N ASP A 144 18.39 0.11 40.44
CA ASP A 144 17.99 -1.02 41.29
C ASP A 144 16.88 -0.65 42.28
N THR A 145 15.89 0.10 41.82
CA THR A 145 14.72 0.48 42.62
C THR A 145 13.74 -0.70 42.72
N THR A 146 13.30 -0.97 43.94
CA THR A 146 12.20 -1.92 44.19
C THR A 146 10.96 -1.14 44.62
N VAL A 147 9.88 -1.28 43.87
CA VAL A 147 8.59 -0.67 44.20
C VAL A 147 7.66 -1.77 44.72
N GLY A 148 7.46 -1.76 46.00
CA GLY A 148 6.60 -2.72 46.71
C GLY A 148 5.13 -2.31 46.66
N SER A 149 4.32 -3.07 47.38
CA SER A 149 2.87 -2.84 47.44
C SER A 149 2.57 -1.42 47.96
N TYR A 150 1.74 -0.70 47.18
CA TYR A 150 1.36 0.70 47.45
C TYR A 150 2.52 1.71 47.39
N GLY A 151 3.66 1.28 46.90
CA GLY A 151 4.77 2.19 46.57
C GLY A 151 4.55 2.86 45.18
N THR A 152 5.17 4.02 45.01
CA THR A 152 5.12 4.78 43.74
C THR A 152 6.52 5.19 43.30
N LEU A 153 6.86 4.88 42.07
CA LEU A 153 8.03 5.45 41.39
C LEU A 153 7.54 6.44 40.35
N GLY A 154 7.82 7.73 40.57
CA GLY A 154 7.55 8.80 39.62
C GLY A 154 8.79 9.10 38.81
N VAL A 155 8.63 9.22 37.49
CA VAL A 155 9.74 9.45 36.57
C VAL A 155 9.42 10.69 35.74
N VAL A 156 10.22 11.72 35.87
CA VAL A 156 10.12 12.94 35.10
C VAL A 156 10.82 12.72 33.74
N SER A 157 10.28 13.32 32.69
CA SER A 157 10.91 13.27 31.37
C SER A 157 12.36 13.80 31.47
N GLY A 158 13.31 13.11 30.84
CA GLY A 158 14.74 13.41 30.91
C GLY A 158 15.50 12.70 32.05
N SER A 159 14.79 11.96 32.93
CA SER A 159 15.42 11.07 33.89
C SER A 159 15.59 9.65 33.32
N VAL A 160 16.41 8.83 33.96
CA VAL A 160 16.78 7.50 33.46
C VAL A 160 16.66 6.46 34.59
N LEU A 161 16.04 5.32 34.26
CA LEU A 161 16.05 4.11 35.08
C LEU A 161 17.20 3.21 34.65
N ARG A 162 17.97 2.72 35.61
CA ARG A 162 19.13 1.84 35.39
C ARG A 162 19.05 0.61 36.29
N GLY A 163 19.92 -0.36 36.05
CA GLY A 163 19.92 -1.61 36.80
C GLY A 163 18.56 -2.32 36.66
N THR A 164 18.10 -2.99 37.71
CA THR A 164 16.78 -3.65 37.70
C THR A 164 15.77 -2.84 38.49
N THR A 165 14.77 -2.29 37.82
CA THR A 165 13.60 -1.68 38.49
C THR A 165 12.53 -2.74 38.66
N THR A 166 12.28 -3.17 39.88
CA THR A 166 11.30 -4.23 40.20
C THR A 166 9.99 -3.62 40.63
N LEU A 167 8.90 -3.99 39.96
CA LEU A 167 7.55 -3.53 40.27
C LEU A 167 6.72 -4.73 40.79
N LEU A 168 6.39 -4.72 42.08
CA LEU A 168 5.60 -5.76 42.72
C LEU A 168 4.10 -5.47 42.57
N ASP A 169 3.26 -6.41 43.00
CA ASP A 169 1.80 -6.25 42.96
C ASP A 169 1.37 -4.98 43.69
N LYS A 170 0.41 -4.26 43.13
CA LYS A 170 -0.13 -2.98 43.63
C LYS A 170 0.89 -1.85 43.73
N SER A 171 2.05 -1.96 43.07
CA SER A 171 2.98 -0.89 42.87
C SER A 171 2.55 0.01 41.73
N ARG A 172 3.09 1.23 41.69
CA ARG A 172 2.79 2.20 40.66
C ARG A 172 4.08 2.77 40.03
N LEU A 173 4.14 2.72 38.72
CA LEU A 173 5.11 3.48 37.91
C LEU A 173 4.33 4.63 37.23
N ALA A 174 4.73 5.86 37.51
CA ALA A 174 4.09 7.07 37.00
C ALA A 174 5.08 7.94 36.22
N GLY A 175 4.65 8.48 35.11
CA GLY A 175 5.43 9.39 34.26
C GLY A 175 4.93 9.37 32.83
N ASP A 176 5.00 10.51 32.15
CA ASP A 176 4.59 10.62 30.73
C ASP A 176 5.62 9.99 29.81
N VAL A 177 6.90 10.20 30.10
CA VAL A 177 8.03 9.62 29.36
C VAL A 177 8.97 8.93 30.37
N VAL A 178 9.08 7.63 30.28
CA VAL A 178 9.98 6.80 31.08
C VAL A 178 11.10 6.29 30.18
N THR A 179 12.32 6.71 30.47
CA THR A 179 13.53 6.21 29.81
C THR A 179 14.14 5.10 30.64
N ASN A 180 14.09 3.87 30.14
CA ASN A 180 14.67 2.71 30.80
C ASN A 180 15.90 2.21 30.03
N GLU A 181 17.05 2.28 30.66
CA GLU A 181 18.32 1.74 30.13
C GLU A 181 18.75 0.46 30.86
N GLY A 182 17.99 0.04 31.87
CA GLY A 182 18.19 -1.19 32.59
C GLY A 182 17.13 -2.26 32.26
N ASN A 183 16.76 -3.06 33.23
CA ASN A 183 15.66 -3.99 33.13
C ASN A 183 14.47 -3.51 33.97
N LEU A 184 13.35 -3.20 33.32
CA LEU A 184 12.09 -2.91 33.98
C LEU A 184 11.37 -4.24 34.21
N TYR A 185 11.19 -4.64 35.45
CA TYR A 185 10.77 -5.99 35.83
C TYR A 185 9.45 -5.97 36.59
N PHE A 186 8.37 -6.46 35.99
CA PHE A 186 7.06 -6.63 36.59
C PHE A 186 6.96 -8.06 37.18
N LEU A 187 6.72 -8.16 38.45
CA LEU A 187 6.67 -9.45 39.16
C LEU A 187 5.30 -9.70 39.77
N ASN A 188 4.58 -10.70 39.25
CA ASN A 188 3.31 -11.18 39.73
C ASN A 188 2.24 -10.10 40.01
N ASN A 189 2.18 -9.10 39.17
CA ASN A 189 1.17 -8.04 39.27
C ASN A 189 -0.20 -8.58 38.89
N SER A 190 -1.19 -8.39 39.75
CA SER A 190 -2.57 -8.82 39.48
C SER A 190 -3.22 -7.99 38.36
N ALA A 191 -2.90 -6.69 38.29
CA ALA A 191 -3.35 -5.78 37.26
C ALA A 191 -2.49 -4.52 37.25
N ALA A 192 -1.38 -4.52 36.52
CA ALA A 192 -0.54 -3.34 36.34
C ALA A 192 -0.90 -2.63 35.03
N THR A 193 -0.98 -1.30 35.06
CA THR A 193 -1.27 -0.47 33.90
C THR A 193 -0.22 0.62 33.75
N PHE A 194 0.29 0.78 32.54
CA PHE A 194 1.16 1.90 32.16
C PHE A 194 0.59 2.62 30.96
N ILE A 195 0.41 3.93 31.07
CA ILE A 195 -0.05 4.81 29.99
C ILE A 195 1.00 5.91 29.80
N GLY A 196 1.59 5.99 28.64
CA GLY A 196 2.62 6.98 28.33
C GLY A 196 3.64 6.44 27.33
N THR A 197 4.84 7.00 27.37
CA THR A 197 5.96 6.59 26.51
C THR A 197 7.01 5.88 27.36
N LEU A 198 7.26 4.60 27.07
CA LEU A 198 8.38 3.85 27.61
C LEU A 198 9.43 3.70 26.48
N THR A 199 10.62 4.22 26.72
CA THR A 199 11.70 4.24 25.73
C THR A 199 13.05 3.86 26.37
N GLY A 200 14.07 3.67 25.55
CA GLY A 200 15.44 3.43 26.01
C GLY A 200 16.05 2.14 25.47
N THR A 201 17.32 1.97 25.83
CA THR A 201 18.13 0.82 25.38
C THR A 201 17.93 -0.42 26.24
N GLY A 202 17.13 -0.32 27.29
CA GLY A 202 16.91 -1.40 28.22
C GLY A 202 15.91 -2.46 27.76
N SER A 203 15.48 -3.29 28.67
CA SER A 203 14.54 -4.38 28.47
C SER A 203 13.35 -4.28 29.42
N LEU A 204 12.25 -4.93 29.04
CA LEU A 204 11.03 -5.07 29.82
C LEU A 204 10.80 -6.55 30.06
N THR A 205 10.75 -6.96 31.32
CA THR A 205 10.43 -8.34 31.72
C THR A 205 9.17 -8.38 32.54
N GLN A 206 8.26 -9.27 32.18
CA GLN A 206 7.09 -9.61 32.99
C GLN A 206 7.17 -11.07 33.43
N ALA A 207 7.24 -11.30 34.72
CA ALA A 207 7.21 -12.63 35.33
C ALA A 207 5.90 -12.82 36.03
N GLY A 208 5.04 -13.64 35.49
CA GLY A 208 3.68 -13.85 36.02
C GLY A 208 2.81 -12.60 35.94
N GLY A 209 1.58 -12.73 36.42
CA GLY A 209 0.64 -11.60 36.51
C GLY A 209 0.12 -11.06 35.19
N ASN A 210 -0.53 -9.91 35.27
CA ASN A 210 -1.17 -9.22 34.16
C ASN A 210 -0.68 -7.79 34.04
N THR A 211 -0.33 -7.38 32.87
CA THR A 211 0.05 -5.98 32.58
C THR A 211 -0.71 -5.47 31.36
N ARG A 212 -0.94 -4.15 31.33
CA ARG A 212 -1.57 -3.45 30.22
C ARG A 212 -0.77 -2.19 29.91
N PHE A 213 -0.33 -2.06 28.65
CA PHE A 213 0.45 -0.94 28.17
C PHE A 213 -0.33 -0.18 27.09
N SER A 214 -0.36 1.14 27.21
CA SER A 214 -0.96 2.05 26.23
C SER A 214 -0.02 3.20 25.93
N GLY A 215 -0.07 3.76 24.72
CA GLY A 215 0.79 4.85 24.28
C GLY A 215 1.90 4.37 23.36
N GLN A 216 3.16 4.58 23.75
CA GLN A 216 4.33 4.19 22.96
C GLN A 216 5.31 3.37 23.78
N LEU A 217 5.87 2.34 23.15
CA LEU A 217 6.88 1.49 23.79
C LEU A 217 7.99 1.21 22.77
N SER A 218 9.24 1.52 23.15
CA SER A 218 10.42 1.17 22.38
C SER A 218 11.53 0.75 23.36
N GLN A 219 11.86 -0.55 23.38
CA GLN A 219 12.92 -1.10 24.22
C GLN A 219 13.87 -1.92 23.35
N ASP A 220 15.10 -1.43 23.19
CA ASP A 220 16.10 -2.08 22.35
C ASP A 220 16.50 -3.47 22.87
N GLY A 221 16.49 -3.65 24.18
CA GLY A 221 16.75 -4.94 24.82
C GLY A 221 15.60 -5.95 24.75
N GLY A 222 14.44 -5.53 24.22
CA GLY A 222 13.27 -6.40 23.99
C GLY A 222 12.34 -6.54 25.19
N ILE A 223 11.33 -7.37 24.99
CA ILE A 223 10.32 -7.73 25.99
C ILE A 223 10.44 -9.23 26.26
N ILE A 224 10.39 -9.61 27.53
CA ILE A 224 10.40 -11.01 27.97
C ILE A 224 9.14 -11.28 28.78
N LEU A 225 8.35 -12.26 28.36
CA LEU A 225 7.21 -12.78 29.09
C LEU A 225 7.53 -14.17 29.62
N GLN A 226 7.41 -14.37 30.92
CA GLN A 226 7.77 -15.62 31.55
C GLN A 226 6.80 -15.97 32.70
N SER A 227 6.83 -17.22 33.17
CA SER A 227 6.12 -17.67 34.34
C SER A 227 4.61 -17.43 34.28
N GLY A 228 3.98 -17.72 33.14
CA GLY A 228 2.53 -17.55 32.96
C GLY A 228 2.06 -16.10 32.81
N ALA A 229 2.95 -15.17 32.53
CA ALA A 229 2.62 -13.75 32.32
C ALA A 229 1.61 -13.53 31.20
N ALA A 230 0.70 -12.58 31.42
CA ALA A 230 -0.21 -12.09 30.39
C ALA A 230 -0.01 -10.59 30.18
N MET A 231 0.38 -10.20 28.97
CA MET A 231 0.54 -8.80 28.60
C MET A 231 -0.50 -8.42 27.57
N THR A 232 -1.16 -7.29 27.78
CA THR A 232 -2.04 -6.66 26.80
C THR A 232 -1.44 -5.35 26.33
N MET A 233 -1.31 -5.23 25.01
CA MET A 233 -1.04 -3.97 24.33
C MET A 233 -2.36 -3.36 23.90
N ASP A 234 -2.69 -2.20 24.43
CA ASP A 234 -3.96 -1.52 24.24
C ASP A 234 -3.74 -0.14 23.62
N ALA A 235 -4.11 0.01 22.37
CA ALA A 235 -3.80 1.22 21.61
C ALA A 235 -2.31 1.62 21.72
N LEU A 236 -1.42 0.65 21.66
CA LEU A 236 0.02 0.80 21.88
C LEU A 236 0.77 0.76 20.55
N GLN A 237 1.69 1.69 20.35
CA GLN A 237 2.72 1.64 19.30
C GLN A 237 3.99 1.07 19.90
N ALA A 238 4.28 -0.20 19.63
CA ALA A 238 5.40 -0.91 20.22
C ALA A 238 6.46 -1.27 19.16
N LYS A 239 7.72 -1.03 19.50
CA LYS A 239 8.88 -1.46 18.72
C LYS A 239 9.84 -2.21 19.65
N ALA A 240 9.75 -3.51 19.66
CA ALA A 240 10.59 -4.40 20.44
C ALA A 240 10.46 -5.84 19.93
N ASN A 241 11.53 -6.61 20.02
CA ASN A 241 11.44 -8.07 19.92
C ASN A 241 10.89 -8.63 21.21
N VAL A 242 10.04 -9.63 21.10
CA VAL A 242 9.39 -10.27 22.25
C VAL A 242 9.82 -11.72 22.36
N THR A 243 10.30 -12.10 23.53
CA THR A 243 10.58 -13.51 23.86
C THR A 243 9.50 -13.99 24.83
N THR A 244 8.85 -15.09 24.52
CA THR A 244 7.77 -15.65 25.33
C THR A 244 8.13 -17.04 25.80
N TRP A 245 7.81 -17.35 27.05
CA TRP A 245 7.88 -18.72 27.56
C TRP A 245 6.55 -19.44 27.33
N SER A 246 6.59 -20.76 27.33
CA SER A 246 5.36 -21.56 27.30
C SER A 246 4.40 -21.16 28.42
N GLY A 247 3.12 -21.08 28.13
CA GLY A 247 2.08 -20.68 29.07
C GLY A 247 1.88 -19.17 29.23
N THR A 248 2.64 -18.35 28.56
CA THR A 248 2.44 -16.89 28.52
C THR A 248 1.46 -16.50 27.45
N THR A 249 0.87 -15.32 27.56
CA THR A 249 -0.07 -14.76 26.58
C THR A 249 0.29 -13.31 26.25
N LEU A 250 0.38 -13.01 24.97
CA LEU A 250 0.54 -11.65 24.43
C LEU A 250 -0.71 -11.29 23.63
N THR A 251 -1.38 -10.21 24.00
CA THR A 251 -2.58 -9.72 23.30
C THR A 251 -2.34 -8.31 22.77
N LEU A 252 -2.60 -8.12 21.49
CA LEU A 252 -2.67 -6.80 20.85
C LEU A 252 -4.14 -6.46 20.64
N ASP A 253 -4.58 -5.30 21.12
CA ASP A 253 -5.97 -4.85 21.07
C ASP A 253 -6.09 -3.36 20.76
N ASN A 254 -7.27 -2.93 20.34
CA ASN A 254 -7.60 -1.53 20.09
C ASN A 254 -6.63 -0.79 19.14
N GLY A 255 -6.33 -1.41 18.02
CA GLY A 255 -5.48 -0.80 17.00
C GLY A 255 -4.00 -0.72 17.38
N SER A 256 -3.53 -1.57 18.28
CA SER A 256 -2.11 -1.65 18.63
C SER A 256 -1.27 -2.09 17.44
N ILE A 257 -0.03 -1.59 17.37
CA ILE A 257 0.94 -2.00 16.36
C ILE A 257 2.20 -2.47 17.10
N LEU A 258 2.56 -3.73 16.86
CA LEU A 258 3.83 -4.29 17.33
C LEU A 258 4.76 -4.49 16.15
N THR A 259 5.92 -3.85 16.18
CA THR A 259 7.01 -4.08 15.24
C THR A 259 8.13 -4.82 15.95
N GLY A 260 8.38 -6.05 15.55
CA GLY A 260 9.40 -6.91 16.11
C GLY A 260 9.05 -8.38 15.99
N SER A 261 10.06 -9.25 16.09
CA SER A 261 9.85 -10.69 16.13
C SER A 261 9.26 -11.11 17.47
N VAL A 262 8.45 -12.17 17.44
CA VAL A 262 7.98 -12.85 18.65
C VAL A 262 8.50 -14.28 18.59
N THR A 263 9.30 -14.66 19.59
CA THR A 263 9.95 -15.97 19.65
C THR A 263 9.65 -16.66 20.95
N GLY A 264 9.81 -17.97 20.97
CA GLY A 264 9.82 -18.76 22.19
C GLY A 264 11.20 -18.89 22.79
N ASP A 265 11.26 -19.60 23.90
CA ASP A 265 12.50 -20.04 24.54
C ASP A 265 12.60 -21.59 24.53
N ASN A 266 13.52 -22.13 25.31
CA ASN A 266 13.71 -23.59 25.39
C ASN A 266 12.53 -24.33 26.08
N THR A 267 11.60 -23.60 26.71
CA THR A 267 10.36 -24.18 27.29
C THR A 267 9.24 -24.29 26.27
N GLY A 268 9.35 -23.61 25.15
CA GLY A 268 8.33 -23.46 24.10
C GLY A 268 8.01 -22.00 23.82
N ALA A 269 6.89 -21.75 23.19
CA ALA A 269 6.43 -20.41 22.86
C ALA A 269 5.09 -20.13 23.53
N GLY A 270 4.87 -18.87 23.92
CA GLY A 270 3.61 -18.39 24.45
C GLY A 270 2.57 -18.17 23.35
N ASP A 271 1.32 -18.03 23.79
CA ASP A 271 0.19 -17.78 22.88
C ASP A 271 0.11 -16.28 22.53
N MET A 272 -0.42 -15.99 21.37
CA MET A 272 -0.60 -14.63 20.88
C MET A 272 -1.97 -14.42 20.28
N THR A 273 -2.59 -13.30 20.64
CA THR A 273 -3.85 -12.83 20.06
C THR A 273 -3.67 -11.46 19.45
N VAL A 274 -4.09 -11.28 18.21
CA VAL A 274 -4.11 -9.99 17.52
C VAL A 274 -5.55 -9.68 17.19
N LYS A 275 -6.12 -8.68 17.84
CA LYS A 275 -7.53 -8.33 17.72
C LYS A 275 -7.79 -6.84 17.68
N GLY A 276 -9.04 -6.45 17.43
CA GLY A 276 -9.44 -5.05 17.48
C GLY A 276 -8.72 -4.18 16.46
N ALA A 277 -8.54 -4.65 15.23
CA ALA A 277 -7.83 -3.97 14.15
C ALA A 277 -6.33 -3.72 14.44
N SER A 278 -5.74 -4.51 15.34
CA SER A 278 -4.31 -4.44 15.65
C SER A 278 -3.47 -5.09 14.55
N VAL A 279 -2.21 -4.67 14.46
CA VAL A 279 -1.26 -5.14 13.46
C VAL A 279 0.03 -5.59 14.13
N TRP A 280 0.47 -6.78 13.79
CA TRP A 280 1.80 -7.27 14.14
C TRP A 280 2.70 -7.28 12.92
N HIS A 281 3.84 -6.58 12.99
CA HIS A 281 4.90 -6.59 11.99
C HIS A 281 6.06 -7.46 12.47
N PRO A 282 6.11 -8.75 12.16
CA PRO A 282 7.30 -9.55 12.45
C PRO A 282 8.43 -9.14 11.50
N ASP A 283 9.48 -8.56 12.05
CA ASP A 283 10.65 -8.14 11.30
C ASP A 283 11.75 -9.22 11.20
N GLY A 284 11.47 -10.39 11.67
CA GLY A 284 12.31 -11.58 11.65
C GLY A 284 11.49 -12.83 11.89
N ASP A 285 12.14 -13.99 11.72
CA ASP A 285 11.54 -15.29 11.97
C ASP A 285 10.93 -15.32 13.37
N SER A 286 9.70 -15.80 13.46
CA SER A 286 8.91 -15.76 14.68
C SER A 286 8.29 -17.12 14.96
N THR A 287 8.12 -17.42 16.24
CA THR A 287 7.47 -18.65 16.71
C THR A 287 6.52 -18.31 17.87
N VAL A 288 5.28 -18.71 17.72
CA VAL A 288 4.23 -18.55 18.75
C VAL A 288 3.55 -19.91 19.00
N GLY A 289 2.91 -20.04 20.16
CA GLY A 289 2.06 -21.20 20.46
C GLY A 289 0.76 -21.11 19.68
N ALA A 290 -0.37 -20.91 20.34
CA ALA A 290 -1.63 -20.64 19.68
C ALA A 290 -1.68 -19.20 19.18
N LEU A 291 -1.90 -19.03 17.89
CA LEU A 291 -2.14 -17.72 17.27
C LEU A 291 -3.63 -17.56 17.00
N THR A 292 -4.22 -16.53 17.58
CA THR A 292 -5.62 -16.17 17.35
C THR A 292 -5.69 -14.79 16.71
N LEU A 293 -6.37 -14.69 15.58
CA LEU A 293 -6.71 -13.41 14.97
C LEU A 293 -8.21 -13.15 15.14
N ASP A 294 -8.55 -11.96 15.57
CA ASP A 294 -9.94 -11.49 15.69
C ASP A 294 -10.00 -10.08 15.11
N ASN A 295 -10.19 -9.98 13.80
CA ASN A 295 -9.99 -8.74 13.03
C ASN A 295 -8.58 -8.17 13.23
N GLY A 296 -7.59 -9.05 13.28
CA GLY A 296 -6.17 -8.72 13.40
C GLY A 296 -5.43 -8.95 12.10
N THR A 297 -4.26 -8.33 11.99
CA THR A 297 -3.38 -8.42 10.83
C THR A 297 -1.97 -8.82 11.26
N VAL A 298 -1.39 -9.79 10.56
CA VAL A 298 0.04 -10.08 10.59
C VAL A 298 0.63 -9.56 9.30
N ASP A 299 1.51 -8.59 9.40
CA ASP A 299 2.06 -7.86 8.25
C ASP A 299 3.57 -8.07 8.16
N PHE A 300 4.00 -8.87 7.18
CA PHE A 300 5.41 -9.11 6.86
C PHE A 300 6.00 -8.04 5.94
N HIS A 301 5.20 -7.10 5.43
CA HIS A 301 5.68 -6.07 4.54
C HIS A 301 6.65 -5.13 5.26
N PRO A 302 7.80 -4.77 4.66
CA PRO A 302 8.72 -3.85 5.30
C PRO A 302 8.10 -2.46 5.44
N LEU A 303 8.30 -1.85 6.60
CA LEU A 303 7.76 -0.51 6.93
C LEU A 303 8.45 0.63 6.17
N THR A 304 9.61 0.39 5.58
CA THR A 304 10.40 1.42 4.91
C THR A 304 10.17 1.39 3.40
N THR A 305 9.58 2.46 2.89
CA THR A 305 9.47 2.77 1.46
C THR A 305 10.76 3.38 0.90
N THR A 306 11.93 2.93 1.31
CA THR A 306 13.16 3.38 0.68
C THR A 306 13.27 2.79 -0.71
N ARG A 307 13.43 3.65 -1.72
CA ARG A 307 13.57 3.35 -3.15
C ARG A 307 14.81 2.52 -3.54
N LEU A 308 15.59 2.10 -2.62
CA LEU A 308 16.61 1.08 -2.83
C LEU A 308 15.87 -0.25 -2.85
N THR A 309 15.93 -0.97 -3.96
CA THR A 309 15.42 -2.34 -4.05
C THR A 309 15.93 -3.11 -2.82
N PRO A 310 15.10 -3.35 -1.81
CA PRO A 310 15.56 -4.14 -0.68
C PRO A 310 15.86 -5.53 -1.20
N VAL A 311 16.98 -6.05 -0.83
CA VAL A 311 17.26 -7.48 -1.03
C VAL A 311 16.11 -8.20 -0.31
N PHE A 312 15.26 -8.88 -1.07
CA PHE A 312 14.13 -9.61 -0.53
C PHE A 312 14.65 -10.66 0.47
N ARG A 313 14.17 -10.57 1.71
CA ARG A 313 14.47 -11.57 2.75
C ARG A 313 13.16 -12.20 3.22
N ALA A 314 13.03 -13.48 3.00
CA ALA A 314 11.87 -14.24 3.46
C ALA A 314 11.86 -14.35 4.99
N VAL A 315 10.67 -14.19 5.57
CA VAL A 315 10.40 -14.32 6.99
C VAL A 315 9.44 -15.49 7.20
N SER A 316 9.73 -16.35 8.17
CA SER A 316 8.84 -17.45 8.56
C SER A 316 8.14 -17.15 9.87
N LEU A 317 6.83 -17.41 9.93
CA LEU A 317 6.05 -17.44 11.15
C LEU A 317 5.63 -18.88 11.42
N THR A 318 6.10 -19.44 12.52
CA THR A 318 5.68 -20.77 12.99
C THR A 318 4.70 -20.59 14.14
N ALA A 319 3.52 -21.18 14.00
CA ALA A 319 2.50 -21.20 15.04
C ALA A 319 2.13 -22.64 15.38
N GLY A 320 1.92 -22.92 16.66
CA GLY A 320 1.46 -24.24 17.12
C GLY A 320 0.04 -24.53 16.65
N SER A 321 -0.82 -23.52 16.66
CA SER A 321 -2.18 -23.56 16.12
C SER A 321 -2.60 -22.19 15.62
N LEU A 322 -3.65 -22.16 14.80
CA LEU A 322 -4.23 -20.92 14.27
C LEU A 322 -5.75 -20.98 14.36
N SER A 323 -6.36 -19.88 14.75
CA SER A 323 -7.82 -19.77 14.82
C SER A 323 -8.30 -18.33 14.60
N GLY A 324 -9.58 -18.20 14.30
CA GLY A 324 -10.25 -16.91 14.20
C GLY A 324 -10.43 -16.43 12.77
N ASN A 325 -10.27 -15.12 12.57
CA ASN A 325 -10.33 -14.46 11.27
C ASN A 325 -9.40 -13.26 11.22
N GLY A 326 -8.80 -13.03 10.10
CA GLY A 326 -7.85 -11.92 9.95
C GLY A 326 -7.11 -11.94 8.61
N ARG A 327 -6.02 -11.19 8.58
CA ARG A 327 -5.24 -10.99 7.35
C ARG A 327 -3.76 -11.28 7.59
N PHE A 328 -3.12 -11.81 6.54
CA PHE A 328 -1.67 -11.94 6.45
C PHE A 328 -1.19 -11.18 5.22
N LEU A 329 -0.35 -10.19 5.43
CA LEU A 329 0.30 -9.45 4.35
C LEU A 329 1.71 -10.04 4.16
N MET A 330 1.96 -10.66 3.02
CA MET A 330 3.15 -11.46 2.77
C MET A 330 3.89 -10.95 1.54
N ASN A 331 5.21 -11.19 1.52
CA ASN A 331 6.06 -10.89 0.37
C ASN A 331 6.56 -12.18 -0.27
N THR A 332 6.70 -12.16 -1.57
CA THR A 332 7.25 -13.27 -2.34
C THR A 332 8.25 -12.77 -3.38
N ASP A 333 9.20 -13.61 -3.74
CA ASP A 333 9.99 -13.53 -4.96
C ASP A 333 9.82 -14.83 -5.72
N ILE A 334 8.76 -14.90 -6.51
CA ILE A 334 8.42 -16.12 -7.27
C ILE A 334 9.54 -16.49 -8.22
N ALA A 335 10.26 -15.51 -8.78
CA ALA A 335 11.37 -15.75 -9.69
C ALA A 335 12.52 -16.55 -9.05
N SER A 336 12.78 -16.33 -7.75
CA SER A 336 13.80 -17.10 -7.00
C SER A 336 13.22 -18.23 -6.16
N HIS A 337 11.92 -18.49 -6.27
CA HIS A 337 11.20 -19.51 -5.51
C HIS A 337 11.33 -19.33 -3.99
N THR A 338 11.25 -18.08 -3.52
CA THR A 338 11.30 -17.73 -2.10
C THR A 338 10.12 -16.87 -1.72
N GLY A 339 9.72 -16.94 -0.46
CA GLY A 339 8.62 -16.12 0.04
C GLY A 339 8.47 -16.23 1.54
N ASP A 340 7.76 -15.28 2.12
CA ASP A 340 7.29 -15.40 3.48
C ASP A 340 6.38 -16.62 3.61
N ILE A 341 6.43 -17.27 4.75
CA ILE A 341 5.66 -18.49 4.98
C ILE A 341 4.99 -18.47 6.35
N LEU A 342 3.72 -18.86 6.37
CA LEU A 342 2.99 -19.20 7.59
C LEU A 342 3.01 -20.71 7.77
N ASN A 343 3.67 -21.16 8.84
CA ASN A 343 3.80 -22.58 9.17
C ASN A 343 3.01 -22.88 10.44
N VAL A 344 1.82 -23.45 10.30
CA VAL A 344 1.00 -23.92 11.41
C VAL A 344 1.27 -25.41 11.61
N THR A 345 1.97 -25.75 12.68
CA THR A 345 2.38 -27.16 12.92
C THR A 345 1.24 -28.05 13.38
N GLY A 346 0.21 -27.48 14.01
CA GLY A 346 -0.96 -28.18 14.50
C GLY A 346 -2.23 -27.83 13.75
N ASN A 347 -3.33 -27.65 14.50
CA ASN A 347 -4.65 -27.39 13.94
C ASN A 347 -4.80 -25.92 13.51
N ALA A 348 -5.35 -25.72 12.31
CA ALA A 348 -5.74 -24.41 11.82
C ALA A 348 -7.23 -24.39 11.50
N SER A 349 -7.93 -23.38 12.00
CA SER A 349 -9.37 -23.19 11.78
C SER A 349 -9.66 -21.70 11.56
N GLY A 350 -10.77 -21.41 10.89
CA GLY A 350 -11.19 -20.05 10.61
C GLY A 350 -10.95 -19.61 9.18
N ASN A 351 -11.12 -18.30 8.93
CA ASN A 351 -11.04 -17.72 7.59
C ASN A 351 -10.02 -16.58 7.58
N PHE A 352 -9.08 -16.64 6.65
CA PHE A 352 -7.98 -15.69 6.56
C PHE A 352 -7.82 -15.21 5.13
N VAL A 353 -7.46 -13.93 5.00
CA VAL A 353 -7.13 -13.32 3.72
C VAL A 353 -5.62 -13.17 3.62
N LEU A 354 -5.05 -13.66 2.52
CA LEU A 354 -3.66 -13.43 2.17
C LEU A 354 -3.57 -12.24 1.21
N ASP A 355 -2.77 -11.26 1.57
CA ASP A 355 -2.43 -10.14 0.70
C ASP A 355 -0.95 -10.28 0.34
N ILE A 356 -0.67 -10.77 -0.87
CA ILE A 356 0.67 -11.16 -1.29
C ILE A 356 1.21 -10.15 -2.31
N LYS A 357 2.36 -9.57 -1.99
CA LYS A 357 3.15 -8.75 -2.90
C LYS A 357 4.35 -9.52 -3.40
N ASN A 358 4.53 -9.52 -4.72
CA ASN A 358 5.70 -10.12 -5.35
C ASN A 358 6.71 -9.04 -5.73
N THR A 359 7.99 -9.40 -5.79
CA THR A 359 9.09 -8.47 -6.13
C THR A 359 9.00 -7.88 -7.53
N GLY A 360 8.20 -8.47 -8.42
CA GLY A 360 8.07 -8.05 -9.81
C GLY A 360 9.16 -8.60 -10.73
N ARG A 361 10.11 -9.38 -10.22
CA ARG A 361 11.10 -10.07 -11.06
C ARG A 361 10.40 -11.10 -11.93
N GLU A 362 10.90 -11.20 -13.18
CA GLU A 362 10.33 -12.11 -14.17
C GLU A 362 10.68 -13.57 -13.88
N PRO A 363 9.70 -14.47 -13.67
CA PRO A 363 9.96 -15.89 -13.54
C PRO A 363 10.48 -16.48 -14.85
N VAL A 364 11.49 -17.34 -14.76
CA VAL A 364 12.11 -17.99 -15.93
C VAL A 364 11.17 -18.98 -16.61
N SER A 365 10.32 -19.62 -15.81
CA SER A 365 9.33 -20.63 -16.24
C SER A 365 8.16 -20.64 -15.26
N ALA A 366 7.15 -21.46 -15.51
CA ALA A 366 6.06 -21.69 -14.55
C ALA A 366 6.60 -22.21 -13.22
N GLY A 367 7.68 -23.00 -13.25
CA GLY A 367 8.37 -23.52 -12.08
C GLY A 367 7.53 -24.47 -11.23
N THR A 368 8.08 -24.83 -10.07
CA THR A 368 7.36 -25.52 -9.01
C THR A 368 6.47 -24.54 -8.26
N PRO A 369 5.29 -24.96 -7.80
CA PRO A 369 4.45 -24.12 -6.95
C PRO A 369 5.19 -23.61 -5.71
N LEU A 370 4.98 -22.34 -5.36
CA LEU A 370 5.59 -21.72 -4.18
C LEU A 370 4.66 -21.90 -2.97
N GLN A 371 5.11 -22.60 -1.95
CA GLN A 371 4.36 -22.76 -0.73
C GLN A 371 4.33 -21.45 0.07
N VAL A 372 3.15 -21.02 0.49
CA VAL A 372 2.95 -19.81 1.30
C VAL A 372 2.34 -20.12 2.67
N VAL A 373 1.57 -21.22 2.78
CA VAL A 373 0.97 -21.67 4.04
C VAL A 373 1.12 -23.18 4.17
N HIS A 374 1.55 -23.63 5.36
CA HIS A 374 1.47 -25.00 5.80
C HIS A 374 0.52 -25.11 6.99
N THR A 375 -0.34 -26.11 7.00
CA THR A 375 -1.13 -26.47 8.19
C THR A 375 -0.97 -27.97 8.49
N GLY A 376 -0.92 -28.32 9.77
CA GLY A 376 -0.83 -29.72 10.19
C GLY A 376 -2.16 -30.45 10.09
N SER A 377 -3.25 -29.78 10.41
CA SER A 377 -4.62 -30.29 10.37
C SER A 377 -5.62 -29.13 10.40
N GLY A 378 -6.90 -29.46 10.35
CA GLY A 378 -7.99 -28.49 10.47
C GLY A 378 -8.58 -28.07 9.13
N ASP A 379 -9.52 -27.14 9.22
CA ASP A 379 -10.34 -26.68 8.10
C ASP A 379 -10.18 -25.20 7.77
N ALA A 380 -9.08 -24.59 8.18
CA ALA A 380 -8.81 -23.18 7.87
C ALA A 380 -8.91 -22.92 6.37
N ALA A 381 -9.59 -21.83 6.01
CA ALA A 381 -9.72 -21.36 4.64
C ALA A 381 -8.88 -20.10 4.43
N PHE A 382 -8.04 -20.12 3.41
CA PHE A 382 -7.25 -18.97 2.99
C PHE A 382 -7.72 -18.51 1.64
N THR A 383 -7.94 -17.21 1.48
CA THR A 383 -8.29 -16.58 0.22
C THR A 383 -7.27 -15.54 -0.14
N LEU A 384 -6.98 -15.40 -1.43
CA LEU A 384 -6.02 -14.43 -1.92
C LEU A 384 -6.72 -13.10 -2.22
N ASN A 385 -6.22 -12.02 -1.64
CA ASN A 385 -6.72 -10.68 -1.94
C ASN A 385 -6.54 -10.38 -3.43
N GLY A 386 -7.62 -9.99 -4.11
CA GLY A 386 -7.62 -9.79 -5.56
C GLY A 386 -7.63 -11.07 -6.40
N GLY A 387 -7.57 -12.26 -5.78
CA GLY A 387 -7.66 -13.57 -6.42
C GLY A 387 -6.39 -14.05 -7.11
N LYS A 388 -5.37 -13.22 -7.27
CA LYS A 388 -4.15 -13.52 -8.01
C LYS A 388 -3.00 -12.61 -7.61
N VAL A 389 -1.77 -13.05 -7.91
CA VAL A 389 -0.52 -12.31 -7.68
C VAL A 389 0.19 -12.10 -9.01
N ASP A 390 0.62 -10.88 -9.25
CA ASP A 390 1.39 -10.52 -10.44
C ASP A 390 2.87 -10.81 -10.22
N ALA A 391 3.45 -11.62 -11.10
CA ALA A 391 4.88 -11.94 -11.11
C ALA A 391 5.45 -11.67 -12.51
N GLY A 392 5.98 -10.48 -12.71
CA GLY A 392 6.44 -10.04 -14.03
C GLY A 392 5.30 -10.02 -15.04
N THR A 393 5.43 -10.82 -16.09
CA THR A 393 4.42 -10.93 -17.16
C THR A 393 3.20 -11.76 -16.77
N TRP A 394 3.31 -12.59 -15.70
CA TRP A 394 2.39 -13.69 -15.44
C TRP A 394 1.63 -13.55 -14.14
N GLU A 395 0.42 -14.09 -14.11
CA GLU A 395 -0.42 -14.22 -12.92
C GLU A 395 -0.22 -15.56 -12.24
N TYR A 396 -0.26 -15.55 -10.89
CA TYR A 396 -0.21 -16.72 -10.05
C TYR A 396 -1.45 -16.78 -9.16
N TYR A 397 -1.91 -18.00 -8.87
CA TYR A 397 -3.17 -18.25 -8.16
C TYR A 397 -2.91 -19.07 -6.92
N LEU A 398 -3.70 -18.84 -5.88
CA LEU A 398 -3.64 -19.63 -4.65
C LEU A 398 -4.34 -20.97 -4.84
N SER A 399 -3.65 -22.04 -4.55
CA SER A 399 -4.16 -23.42 -4.66
C SER A 399 -3.87 -24.20 -3.40
N LYS A 400 -4.90 -24.87 -2.87
CA LYS A 400 -4.78 -25.77 -1.72
C LYS A 400 -4.44 -27.17 -2.22
N GLU A 401 -3.39 -27.77 -1.66
CA GLU A 401 -3.03 -29.18 -1.87
C GLU A 401 -2.89 -29.86 -0.51
N ASN A 402 -3.77 -30.79 -0.20
CA ASN A 402 -3.88 -31.42 1.11
C ASN A 402 -4.08 -30.38 2.22
N THR A 403 -3.07 -30.16 3.05
CA THR A 403 -3.06 -29.18 4.15
C THR A 403 -2.19 -27.97 3.87
N ASP A 404 -1.68 -27.85 2.65
CA ASP A 404 -0.77 -26.79 2.25
C ASP A 404 -1.37 -25.88 1.19
N TRP A 405 -0.88 -24.64 1.12
CA TRP A 405 -1.33 -23.64 0.18
C TRP A 405 -0.16 -23.12 -0.63
N TYR A 406 -0.34 -23.09 -1.96
CA TYR A 406 0.71 -22.76 -2.93
C TYR A 406 0.25 -21.66 -3.88
N LEU A 407 1.21 -20.89 -4.37
CA LEU A 407 1.03 -20.02 -5.55
C LEU A 407 1.43 -20.84 -6.79
N LYS A 408 0.49 -20.98 -7.72
CA LYS A 408 0.65 -21.72 -8.98
C LYS A 408 0.38 -20.81 -10.18
N ALA A 409 1.12 -21.05 -11.25
CA ALA A 409 0.95 -20.34 -12.52
C ALA A 409 -0.34 -20.74 -13.26
N ASP A 410 -0.90 -21.90 -12.97
CA ASP A 410 -2.12 -22.41 -13.60
C ASP A 410 -3.32 -22.25 -12.65
N ALA A 411 -4.41 -21.70 -13.20
CA ALA A 411 -5.68 -21.55 -12.50
C ALA A 411 -6.52 -22.85 -12.45
N SER A 412 -6.06 -23.96 -13.05
CA SER A 412 -6.82 -25.22 -13.06
C SER A 412 -7.06 -25.72 -11.63
N GLN A 413 -8.33 -26.09 -11.39
CA GLN A 413 -8.80 -26.57 -10.08
C GLN A 413 -8.01 -27.79 -9.59
N PRO A 414 -7.64 -27.86 -8.30
CA PRO A 414 -7.12 -29.11 -7.74
C PRO A 414 -8.21 -30.18 -7.81
N GLY A 415 -7.92 -31.29 -8.48
CA GLY A 415 -8.80 -32.45 -8.48
C GLY A 415 -9.25 -32.98 -9.84
N THR A 416 -8.77 -32.44 -10.95
CA THR A 416 -8.95 -33.06 -12.28
C THR A 416 -7.70 -33.73 -12.80
N ASP A 417 -6.90 -34.30 -11.92
CA ASP A 417 -5.88 -35.26 -12.34
C ASP A 417 -6.61 -36.50 -12.90
N ASN A 418 -6.70 -36.53 -14.21
CA ASN A 418 -7.14 -37.73 -14.92
C ASN A 418 -5.98 -38.75 -14.88
N PRO A 419 -6.08 -39.81 -14.08
CA PRO A 419 -4.93 -40.74 -13.88
C PRO A 419 -4.52 -41.53 -15.12
N GLY A 420 -4.97 -41.16 -16.31
CA GLY A 420 -4.72 -41.82 -17.56
C GLY A 420 -4.06 -40.97 -18.66
N ALA A 421 -3.71 -39.73 -18.42
CA ALA A 421 -3.07 -38.90 -19.44
C ALA A 421 -1.54 -39.03 -19.35
N ASN A 422 -0.95 -39.77 -20.28
CA ASN A 422 0.48 -40.01 -20.43
C ASN A 422 1.27 -38.79 -20.99
N ASN A 423 0.80 -37.57 -20.82
CA ASN A 423 1.57 -36.34 -21.09
C ASN A 423 0.89 -35.19 -20.35
N PRO A 424 1.47 -34.67 -19.28
CA PRO A 424 0.93 -33.44 -18.71
C PRO A 424 1.15 -32.32 -19.71
N GLU A 425 0.06 -31.74 -20.22
CA GLU A 425 0.14 -30.48 -20.94
C GLU A 425 0.86 -29.46 -20.05
N PRO A 426 1.78 -28.63 -20.61
CA PRO A 426 2.41 -27.60 -19.83
C PRO A 426 1.33 -26.70 -19.24
N PRO A 427 1.49 -26.23 -17.98
CA PRO A 427 0.50 -25.38 -17.32
C PRO A 427 0.21 -24.14 -18.18
N VAL A 428 -1.09 -23.85 -18.39
CA VAL A 428 -1.51 -22.66 -19.13
C VAL A 428 -1.28 -21.45 -18.26
N ARG A 429 -0.31 -20.62 -18.65
CA ARG A 429 0.02 -19.39 -17.96
C ARG A 429 -0.90 -18.26 -18.43
N HIS A 430 -1.27 -17.37 -17.52
CA HIS A 430 -2.12 -16.21 -17.81
C HIS A 430 -1.32 -14.93 -17.63
N THR A 431 -1.44 -14.04 -18.61
CA THR A 431 -0.78 -12.72 -18.56
C THR A 431 -1.44 -11.80 -17.53
N THR A 432 -0.64 -10.91 -16.94
CA THR A 432 -1.14 -9.87 -16.04
C THR A 432 -1.93 -8.81 -16.79
N THR A 433 -2.74 -8.03 -16.07
CA THR A 433 -3.42 -6.86 -16.64
C THR A 433 -2.45 -5.83 -17.20
N SER A 434 -1.28 -5.68 -16.61
CA SER A 434 -0.21 -4.81 -17.15
C SER A 434 0.32 -5.31 -18.48
N ALA A 435 0.56 -6.62 -18.61
CA ALA A 435 0.98 -7.23 -19.88
C ALA A 435 -0.10 -7.08 -20.95
N ASP A 436 -1.35 -7.34 -20.60
CA ASP A 436 -2.48 -7.18 -21.53
C ASP A 436 -2.63 -5.73 -22.01
N ALA A 437 -2.49 -4.76 -21.10
CA ALA A 437 -2.55 -3.35 -21.46
C ALA A 437 -1.45 -2.94 -22.44
N VAL A 438 -0.23 -3.43 -22.25
CA VAL A 438 0.88 -3.21 -23.17
C VAL A 438 0.58 -3.81 -24.56
N LEU A 439 0.08 -5.03 -24.57
CA LEU A 439 -0.28 -5.74 -25.82
C LEU A 439 -1.42 -5.04 -26.56
N ASP A 440 -2.44 -4.58 -25.84
CA ASP A 440 -3.54 -3.80 -26.40
C ASP A 440 -3.04 -2.49 -27.01
N MET A 441 -2.23 -1.74 -26.25
CA MET A 441 -1.69 -0.46 -26.73
C MET A 441 -0.78 -0.61 -27.94
N ALA A 442 -0.12 -1.74 -28.10
CA ALA A 442 0.69 -2.01 -29.27
C ALA A 442 -0.13 -2.17 -30.56
N THR A 443 -1.40 -2.56 -30.47
CA THR A 443 -2.30 -2.63 -31.62
C THR A 443 -3.07 -1.35 -31.88
N ALA A 444 -3.26 -0.51 -30.88
CA ALA A 444 -4.10 0.68 -30.95
C ALA A 444 -3.75 1.65 -32.10
N PRO A 445 -2.47 1.92 -32.42
CA PRO A 445 -2.14 2.83 -33.53
C PRO A 445 -2.73 2.43 -34.88
N VAL A 446 -2.84 1.13 -35.13
CA VAL A 446 -3.45 0.62 -36.38
C VAL A 446 -4.92 1.02 -36.49
N TYR A 447 -5.67 0.80 -35.41
CA TYR A 447 -7.10 1.09 -35.41
C TYR A 447 -7.39 2.59 -35.38
N VAL A 448 -6.56 3.36 -34.68
CA VAL A 448 -6.62 4.82 -34.69
C VAL A 448 -6.35 5.36 -36.13
N PHE A 449 -5.29 4.90 -36.75
CA PHE A 449 -4.93 5.31 -38.10
C PHE A 449 -6.02 4.94 -39.10
N ASN A 450 -6.52 3.71 -39.06
CA ASN A 450 -7.55 3.24 -40.00
C ASN A 450 -8.87 3.99 -39.86
N SER A 451 -9.24 4.38 -38.64
CA SER A 451 -10.46 5.16 -38.44
C SER A 451 -10.31 6.64 -38.81
N GLU A 452 -9.10 7.17 -38.79
CA GLU A 452 -8.81 8.53 -39.30
C GLU A 452 -8.75 8.56 -40.81
N LEU A 453 -8.39 7.43 -41.44
CA LEU A 453 -8.19 7.37 -42.89
C LEU A 453 -9.54 7.20 -43.58
N GLN A 454 -9.99 8.23 -44.21
CA GLN A 454 -11.36 8.35 -44.67
C GLN A 454 -11.55 8.06 -46.16
N SER A 455 -12.78 7.73 -46.46
CA SER A 455 -13.22 7.60 -47.84
C SER A 455 -13.04 8.91 -48.63
N LEU A 456 -12.89 8.78 -49.91
CA LEU A 456 -12.82 9.88 -50.85
C LEU A 456 -13.90 10.94 -50.65
N ARG A 457 -15.12 10.52 -50.28
CA ARG A 457 -16.28 11.42 -50.13
C ARG A 457 -16.12 12.42 -49.01
N PHE A 458 -15.39 12.06 -47.97
CA PHE A 458 -15.20 12.95 -46.81
C PHE A 458 -14.19 14.07 -47.09
N ARG A 459 -13.39 13.95 -48.08
CA ARG A 459 -12.44 14.99 -48.51
C ARG A 459 -13.01 15.85 -49.62
N HIS A 460 -13.65 15.23 -50.57
CA HIS A 460 -14.06 15.86 -51.79
C HIS A 460 -15.56 16.18 -51.85
N GLY A 461 -16.38 15.57 -50.97
CA GLY A 461 -17.83 15.66 -51.12
C GLY A 461 -18.24 15.19 -52.52
N ASP A 462 -19.05 15.96 -53.19
CA ASP A 462 -19.44 15.71 -54.57
C ASP A 462 -18.61 16.42 -55.62
N VAL A 463 -17.35 16.76 -55.30
CA VAL A 463 -16.40 17.45 -56.24
C VAL A 463 -16.25 16.67 -57.54
N MET A 464 -16.36 15.36 -57.50
CA MET A 464 -16.32 14.52 -58.70
C MET A 464 -17.43 14.88 -59.71
N GLN A 465 -18.48 15.54 -59.29
CA GLN A 465 -19.62 15.94 -60.12
C GLN A 465 -19.69 17.45 -60.37
N ASN A 466 -18.94 18.25 -59.63
CA ASN A 466 -18.93 19.70 -59.75
C ASN A 466 -17.80 20.13 -60.70
N THR A 467 -18.11 20.34 -61.95
CA THR A 467 -17.19 20.44 -63.09
C THR A 467 -16.42 21.75 -63.21
N ARG A 468 -16.47 22.68 -62.24
CA ARG A 468 -15.92 24.03 -62.44
C ARG A 468 -15.11 24.61 -61.29
N SER A 469 -14.90 23.90 -60.19
CA SER A 469 -14.15 24.46 -59.07
C SER A 469 -12.65 24.21 -59.19
N PRO A 470 -11.79 25.24 -59.07
CA PRO A 470 -10.34 25.08 -59.11
C PRO A 470 -9.77 24.51 -57.82
N GLY A 471 -10.57 24.31 -56.80
CA GLY A 471 -10.18 23.75 -55.52
C GLY A 471 -11.12 24.13 -54.39
N GLY A 472 -10.79 23.75 -53.17
CA GLY A 472 -11.60 24.10 -52.01
C GLY A 472 -10.95 23.74 -50.68
N VAL A 473 -11.61 24.14 -49.62
CA VAL A 473 -11.28 23.77 -48.24
C VAL A 473 -12.39 22.94 -47.66
N TRP A 474 -12.03 22.02 -46.81
CA TRP A 474 -12.97 21.12 -46.17
C TRP A 474 -12.64 20.88 -44.70
N GLY A 475 -13.61 20.49 -43.95
CA GLY A 475 -13.46 20.09 -42.58
C GLY A 475 -14.48 19.02 -42.20
N ARG A 476 -14.11 18.17 -41.27
CA ARG A 476 -14.99 17.14 -40.79
C ARG A 476 -14.77 16.85 -39.30
N TYR A 477 -15.81 16.37 -38.68
CA TYR A 477 -15.79 15.77 -37.34
C TYR A 477 -16.20 14.30 -37.45
N THR A 478 -15.48 13.43 -36.72
CA THR A 478 -15.78 11.99 -36.70
C THR A 478 -15.80 11.48 -35.27
N GLY A 479 -16.64 10.50 -35.01
CA GLY A 479 -16.72 9.79 -33.76
C GLY A 479 -17.06 8.32 -34.00
N SER A 480 -16.46 7.44 -33.21
CA SER A 480 -16.72 6.01 -33.29
C SER A 480 -16.55 5.31 -31.96
N ASP A 481 -17.31 4.25 -31.78
CA ASP A 481 -17.11 3.27 -30.72
C ASP A 481 -16.72 1.93 -31.34
N ASN A 482 -15.65 1.35 -30.86
CA ASN A 482 -15.10 0.12 -31.39
C ASN A 482 -14.80 -0.87 -30.26
N ARG A 483 -15.03 -2.13 -30.54
CA ARG A 483 -14.61 -3.24 -29.67
C ARG A 483 -13.55 -4.04 -30.40
N ILE A 484 -12.38 -4.12 -29.80
CA ILE A 484 -11.21 -4.79 -30.36
C ILE A 484 -10.96 -6.07 -29.58
N SER A 485 -10.89 -7.19 -30.25
CA SER A 485 -10.71 -8.51 -29.62
C SER A 485 -9.55 -9.32 -30.19
N GLY A 486 -8.88 -8.83 -31.21
CA GLY A 486 -7.72 -9.49 -31.81
C GLY A 486 -6.42 -9.15 -31.12
N GLY A 487 -5.38 -9.95 -31.39
CA GLY A 487 -4.06 -9.79 -30.82
C GLY A 487 -3.80 -10.69 -29.62
N ALA A 488 -2.68 -10.50 -28.96
CA ALA A 488 -2.25 -11.31 -27.82
C ALA A 488 -2.81 -10.81 -26.48
N GLY A 489 -3.30 -9.56 -26.41
CA GLY A 489 -3.94 -9.00 -25.21
C GLY A 489 -5.38 -9.46 -25.06
N ALA A 490 -6.01 -9.07 -23.96
CA ALA A 490 -7.40 -9.44 -23.65
C ALA A 490 -8.44 -8.65 -24.45
N GLY A 491 -8.01 -7.66 -25.23
CA GLY A 491 -8.89 -6.78 -25.99
C GLY A 491 -9.32 -5.53 -25.22
N TYR A 492 -9.97 -4.64 -25.94
CA TYR A 492 -10.34 -3.33 -25.40
C TYR A 492 -11.46 -2.70 -26.20
N SER A 493 -12.10 -1.70 -25.61
CA SER A 493 -12.99 -0.78 -26.27
C SER A 493 -12.25 0.50 -26.62
N LEU A 494 -12.44 0.98 -27.84
CA LEU A 494 -11.81 2.20 -28.36
C LEU A 494 -12.89 3.20 -28.74
N SER A 495 -12.99 4.29 -28.02
CA SER A 495 -13.86 5.43 -28.35
C SER A 495 -12.99 6.53 -28.96
N GLN A 496 -13.34 6.93 -30.14
CA GLN A 496 -12.62 7.93 -30.90
C GLN A 496 -13.48 9.14 -31.22
N SER A 497 -12.93 10.33 -31.05
CA SER A 497 -13.51 11.57 -31.57
C SER A 497 -12.43 12.49 -32.08
N GLY A 498 -12.71 13.22 -33.15
CA GLY A 498 -11.70 14.10 -33.68
C GLY A 498 -12.14 14.92 -34.87
N MET A 499 -11.22 15.75 -35.32
CA MET A 499 -11.41 16.68 -36.42
C MET A 499 -10.29 16.55 -37.43
N GLU A 500 -10.64 16.78 -38.67
CA GLU A 500 -9.69 16.85 -39.78
C GLU A 500 -10.07 18.03 -40.67
N THR A 501 -9.10 18.72 -41.16
CA THR A 501 -9.30 19.83 -42.12
C THR A 501 -8.21 19.83 -43.19
N GLY A 502 -8.60 20.22 -44.36
CA GLY A 502 -7.67 20.24 -45.48
C GLY A 502 -8.15 21.14 -46.59
N GLY A 503 -7.34 21.15 -47.62
CA GLY A 503 -7.67 21.90 -48.83
C GLY A 503 -6.92 21.33 -50.03
N ASP A 504 -7.46 21.60 -51.18
CA ASP A 504 -6.90 21.11 -52.46
C ASP A 504 -7.03 22.11 -53.59
N THR A 505 -6.26 21.82 -54.63
CA THR A 505 -6.29 22.49 -55.93
C THR A 505 -6.63 21.43 -56.98
N VAL A 506 -7.50 21.77 -57.90
CA VAL A 506 -7.90 20.89 -59.01
C VAL A 506 -7.25 21.35 -60.29
N PHE A 507 -6.52 20.45 -60.92
CA PHE A 507 -5.92 20.66 -62.25
C PHE A 507 -6.78 20.00 -63.31
N GLU A 508 -7.13 20.74 -64.34
CA GLU A 508 -7.84 20.18 -65.48
C GLU A 508 -6.87 19.60 -66.49
N LEU A 509 -7.11 18.36 -66.88
CA LEU A 509 -6.42 17.66 -67.95
C LEU A 509 -7.39 17.52 -69.16
N SER A 510 -6.97 16.97 -70.28
CA SER A 510 -7.81 16.97 -71.52
C SER A 510 -9.13 16.26 -71.30
N ASP A 511 -9.15 15.06 -70.69
CA ASP A 511 -10.37 14.26 -70.47
C ASP A 511 -10.55 13.88 -68.99
N SER A 512 -9.81 14.50 -68.06
CA SER A 512 -9.76 14.13 -66.67
C SER A 512 -9.38 15.34 -65.80
N ARG A 513 -9.49 15.14 -64.47
CA ARG A 513 -9.09 16.11 -63.47
C ARG A 513 -8.23 15.47 -62.42
N LEU A 514 -7.33 16.25 -61.85
CA LEU A 514 -6.47 15.81 -60.74
C LEU A 514 -6.58 16.81 -59.60
N ALA A 515 -7.09 16.38 -58.46
CA ALA A 515 -7.12 17.13 -57.22
C ALA A 515 -5.88 16.77 -56.41
N VAL A 516 -5.12 17.77 -55.98
CA VAL A 516 -3.95 17.58 -55.08
C VAL A 516 -4.15 18.45 -53.87
N GLY A 517 -4.03 17.86 -52.69
CA GLY A 517 -4.29 18.56 -51.44
C GLY A 517 -3.46 18.09 -50.25
N ALA A 518 -3.61 18.83 -49.20
CA ALA A 518 -2.99 18.55 -47.91
C ALA A 518 -4.02 18.67 -46.81
N PHE A 519 -3.78 17.97 -45.68
CA PHE A 519 -4.67 17.99 -44.56
C PHE A 519 -3.91 17.81 -43.24
N VAL A 520 -4.56 18.22 -42.17
CA VAL A 520 -4.14 17.98 -40.78
C VAL A 520 -5.29 17.36 -40.01
N SER A 521 -4.97 16.54 -39.02
CA SER A 521 -5.95 15.85 -38.19
C SER A 521 -5.55 15.85 -36.74
N TYR A 522 -6.54 15.86 -35.89
CA TYR A 522 -6.39 15.63 -34.44
C TYR A 522 -7.53 14.73 -33.96
N THR A 523 -7.17 13.65 -33.30
CA THR A 523 -8.17 12.75 -32.68
C THR A 523 -7.78 12.46 -31.24
N ASP A 524 -8.78 12.33 -30.42
CA ASP A 524 -8.68 11.87 -29.04
C ASP A 524 -9.32 10.48 -28.94
N ASN A 525 -8.56 9.53 -28.42
CA ASN A 525 -8.92 8.14 -28.40
C ASN A 525 -8.86 7.63 -26.96
N SER A 526 -10.01 7.17 -26.45
CA SER A 526 -10.12 6.57 -25.13
C SER A 526 -10.14 5.05 -25.26
N ILE A 527 -9.29 4.39 -24.51
CA ILE A 527 -9.17 2.93 -24.50
C ILE A 527 -9.60 2.41 -23.13
N SER A 528 -10.59 1.54 -23.11
CA SER A 528 -11.02 0.79 -21.94
C SER A 528 -10.57 -0.66 -22.11
N HIS A 529 -9.59 -1.08 -21.33
CA HIS A 529 -9.07 -2.44 -21.36
C HIS A 529 -10.09 -3.41 -20.77
N ASN A 530 -10.31 -4.54 -21.39
CA ASN A 530 -11.33 -5.51 -20.96
C ASN A 530 -11.05 -6.10 -19.57
N ARG A 531 -9.78 -6.17 -19.18
CA ARG A 531 -9.38 -6.64 -17.85
C ARG A 531 -9.10 -5.54 -16.85
N GLY A 532 -9.41 -4.30 -17.19
CA GLY A 532 -9.29 -3.14 -16.32
C GLY A 532 -8.22 -2.15 -16.78
N GLY A 533 -8.54 -0.89 -16.57
CA GLY A 533 -7.72 0.24 -16.97
C GLY A 533 -8.36 1.11 -18.05
N SER A 534 -8.00 2.36 -18.08
CA SER A 534 -8.47 3.35 -19.04
C SER A 534 -7.29 4.15 -19.57
N SER A 535 -6.85 3.80 -20.77
CA SER A 535 -5.72 4.44 -21.45
C SER A 535 -6.22 5.46 -22.47
N THR A 536 -5.35 6.34 -22.92
CA THR A 536 -5.66 7.32 -23.94
C THR A 536 -4.56 7.36 -25.01
N VAL A 537 -4.97 7.65 -26.25
CA VAL A 537 -4.07 7.91 -27.36
C VAL A 537 -4.50 9.22 -28.01
N GLY A 538 -3.68 10.25 -27.84
CA GLY A 538 -3.83 11.49 -28.59
C GLY A 538 -3.11 11.36 -29.94
N SER A 539 -3.82 11.53 -31.05
CA SER A 539 -3.26 11.42 -32.39
C SER A 539 -3.28 12.78 -33.09
N THR A 540 -2.10 13.24 -33.44
CA THR A 540 -1.92 14.42 -34.31
C THR A 540 -1.33 13.96 -35.60
N GLY A 541 -1.94 14.30 -36.71
CA GLY A 541 -1.48 13.85 -38.03
C GLY A 541 -1.60 14.88 -39.09
N GLY A 542 -1.02 14.54 -40.20
CA GLY A 542 -1.10 15.34 -41.43
C GLY A 542 -0.67 14.52 -42.62
N GLY A 543 -1.07 14.96 -43.78
CA GLY A 543 -0.75 14.23 -44.99
C GLY A 543 -1.07 14.98 -46.26
N LEU A 544 -0.82 14.27 -47.35
CA LEU A 544 -1.07 14.71 -48.69
C LEU A 544 -1.99 13.72 -49.37
N TYR A 545 -2.81 14.20 -50.28
CA TYR A 545 -3.61 13.36 -51.13
C TYR A 545 -3.67 13.85 -52.56
N ALA A 546 -3.89 12.90 -53.47
CA ALA A 546 -4.09 13.17 -54.87
C ALA A 546 -5.21 12.28 -55.41
N THR A 547 -6.17 12.88 -56.07
CA THR A 547 -7.32 12.18 -56.65
C THR A 547 -7.42 12.50 -58.13
N TRP A 548 -7.30 11.45 -58.94
CA TRP A 548 -7.54 11.53 -60.36
C TRP A 548 -8.92 10.97 -60.69
N PHE A 549 -9.68 11.65 -61.52
CA PHE A 549 -10.97 11.19 -61.99
C PHE A 549 -11.26 11.68 -63.40
N ASP A 550 -11.88 10.81 -64.19
CA ASP A 550 -12.16 11.11 -65.62
C ASP A 550 -13.65 11.27 -65.89
N ASN A 551 -13.98 11.61 -67.13
CA ASN A 551 -15.33 11.85 -67.57
C ASN A 551 -16.13 10.54 -67.74
N ASP A 552 -15.47 9.38 -67.83
CA ASP A 552 -16.07 8.05 -67.93
C ASP A 552 -16.42 7.42 -66.56
N GLY A 553 -16.12 8.15 -65.49
CA GLY A 553 -16.43 7.72 -64.12
C GLY A 553 -15.31 6.98 -63.41
N TYR A 554 -14.18 6.71 -64.04
CA TYR A 554 -13.00 6.11 -63.35
C TYR A 554 -12.37 7.11 -62.42
N TYR A 555 -11.87 6.60 -61.30
CA TYR A 555 -11.10 7.39 -60.37
C TYR A 555 -10.00 6.57 -59.70
N VAL A 556 -8.94 7.27 -59.30
CA VAL A 556 -7.86 6.73 -58.45
C VAL A 556 -7.55 7.77 -57.39
N ASP A 557 -7.55 7.37 -56.13
CA ASP A 557 -7.26 8.22 -54.98
C ASP A 557 -6.11 7.66 -54.18
N GLY A 558 -5.10 8.49 -53.93
CA GLY A 558 -3.96 8.16 -53.11
C GLY A 558 -3.82 9.11 -51.94
N VAL A 559 -3.53 8.57 -50.77
CA VAL A 559 -3.29 9.32 -49.53
C VAL A 559 -2.02 8.83 -48.87
N ILE A 560 -1.18 9.75 -48.44
CA ILE A 560 -0.09 9.46 -47.51
C ILE A 560 -0.29 10.29 -46.25
N LYS A 561 -0.03 9.68 -45.08
CA LYS A 561 -0.29 10.29 -43.79
C LYS A 561 0.79 9.93 -42.79
N VAL A 562 1.20 10.93 -42.03
CA VAL A 562 2.06 10.75 -40.86
C VAL A 562 1.30 11.11 -39.61
N ASN A 563 1.52 10.33 -38.53
CA ASN A 563 0.89 10.55 -37.24
C ASN A 563 1.94 10.59 -36.14
N ARG A 564 1.67 11.39 -35.14
CA ARG A 564 2.32 11.29 -33.82
C ARG A 564 1.29 10.91 -32.79
N PHE A 565 1.53 9.77 -32.14
CA PHE A 565 0.67 9.24 -31.09
C PHE A 565 1.27 9.59 -29.73
N SER A 566 0.48 10.24 -28.88
CA SER A 566 0.78 10.45 -27.48
C SER A 566 0.00 9.43 -26.67
N ASN A 567 0.69 8.43 -26.13
CA ASN A 567 0.08 7.29 -25.45
C ASN A 567 0.20 7.44 -23.94
N GLU A 568 -0.91 7.33 -23.25
CA GLU A 568 -1.01 7.28 -21.80
C GLU A 568 -1.63 5.94 -21.40
N LEU A 569 -0.78 4.97 -21.04
CA LEU A 569 -1.24 3.67 -20.56
C LEU A 569 -1.60 3.79 -19.09
N ARG A 570 -2.79 3.32 -18.73
CA ARG A 570 -3.30 3.29 -17.36
C ARG A 570 -4.00 1.97 -17.09
N THR A 571 -3.54 1.27 -16.08
CA THR A 571 -4.15 0.00 -15.65
C THR A 571 -3.93 -0.20 -14.15
N ARG A 572 -4.28 -1.36 -13.65
CA ARG A 572 -4.10 -1.72 -12.24
C ARG A 572 -3.51 -3.12 -12.14
N MET A 573 -2.64 -3.31 -11.15
CA MET A 573 -2.19 -4.63 -10.74
C MET A 573 -3.31 -5.40 -10.03
N SER A 574 -3.11 -6.69 -9.84
CA SER A 574 -4.10 -7.55 -9.18
C SER A 574 -4.39 -7.15 -7.73
N ASP A 575 -3.46 -6.47 -7.07
CA ASP A 575 -3.63 -5.92 -5.73
C ASP A 575 -4.34 -4.54 -5.70
N GLY A 576 -4.72 -4.02 -6.87
CA GLY A 576 -5.36 -2.72 -7.02
C GLY A 576 -4.39 -1.55 -7.20
N THR A 577 -3.07 -1.78 -7.17
CA THR A 577 -2.06 -0.73 -7.39
C THR A 577 -2.17 -0.17 -8.80
N ALA A 578 -2.25 1.16 -8.92
CA ALA A 578 -2.31 1.84 -10.21
C ALA A 578 -0.97 1.73 -10.96
N VAL A 579 -1.04 1.50 -12.26
CA VAL A 579 0.12 1.37 -13.16
C VAL A 579 0.01 2.39 -14.27
N LYS A 580 1.11 3.07 -14.55
CA LYS A 580 1.23 4.12 -15.57
C LYS A 580 2.39 3.83 -16.52
N GLY A 581 2.18 4.20 -17.79
CA GLY A 581 3.25 4.23 -18.79
C GLY A 581 2.91 5.25 -19.86
N ASP A 582 3.76 6.25 -20.03
CA ASP A 582 3.57 7.31 -21.01
C ASP A 582 4.68 7.25 -22.06
N TYR A 583 4.30 7.31 -23.33
CA TYR A 583 5.28 7.29 -24.42
C TYR A 583 4.71 7.93 -25.69
N HIS A 584 5.59 8.37 -26.55
CA HIS A 584 5.25 8.92 -27.86
C HIS A 584 5.72 7.97 -28.96
N GLN A 585 4.96 7.89 -30.03
CA GLN A 585 5.24 7.01 -31.14
C GLN A 585 4.85 7.68 -32.45
N ASN A 586 5.64 7.51 -33.48
CA ASN A 586 5.33 8.01 -34.80
C ASN A 586 4.82 6.88 -35.71
N GLY A 587 3.89 7.20 -36.56
CA GLY A 587 3.35 6.30 -37.56
C GLY A 587 3.33 6.92 -38.94
N PHE A 588 3.42 6.06 -39.94
CA PHE A 588 3.37 6.43 -41.34
C PHE A 588 2.52 5.43 -42.10
N GLY A 589 1.65 5.92 -42.96
CA GLY A 589 0.85 5.06 -43.78
C GLY A 589 0.18 5.77 -44.94
N GLY A 590 -0.63 5.02 -45.64
CA GLY A 590 -1.36 5.55 -46.76
C GLY A 590 -2.37 4.58 -47.32
N SER A 591 -3.16 5.05 -48.26
CA SER A 591 -4.12 4.23 -48.99
C SER A 591 -4.14 4.56 -50.47
N LEU A 592 -4.48 3.56 -51.24
CA LEU A 592 -4.75 3.68 -52.65
C LEU A 592 -6.11 3.05 -52.97
N GLU A 593 -7.02 3.84 -53.52
CA GLU A 593 -8.35 3.41 -53.92
C GLU A 593 -8.54 3.63 -55.41
N ALA A 594 -9.15 2.67 -56.09
CA ALA A 594 -9.54 2.77 -57.49
C ALA A 594 -10.94 2.27 -57.69
N GLY A 595 -11.71 2.92 -58.51
CA GLY A 595 -13.05 2.54 -58.77
C GLY A 595 -13.64 3.19 -60.03
N ARG A 596 -14.91 2.87 -60.27
CA ARG A 596 -15.65 3.46 -61.40
C ARG A 596 -17.09 3.74 -60.98
N THR A 597 -17.61 4.90 -61.32
CA THR A 597 -19.00 5.27 -61.13
C THR A 597 -19.79 4.95 -62.41
N PHE A 598 -20.82 4.12 -62.30
CA PHE A 598 -21.74 3.80 -63.35
C PHE A 598 -23.08 4.46 -63.09
N SER A 599 -23.60 5.19 -64.10
CA SER A 599 -24.96 5.70 -64.01
C SER A 599 -25.93 4.61 -64.47
N LEU A 600 -26.86 4.20 -63.58
CA LEU A 600 -27.86 3.21 -63.86
C LEU A 600 -29.07 3.81 -64.55
N ASN A 601 -29.43 5.05 -64.16
CA ASN A 601 -30.44 5.88 -64.86
C ASN A 601 -30.10 7.36 -64.55
N GLU A 602 -31.01 8.26 -64.84
CA GLU A 602 -30.77 9.72 -64.69
C GLU A 602 -30.45 10.11 -63.21
N ASN A 603 -30.95 9.34 -62.26
CA ASN A 603 -30.89 9.70 -60.83
C ASN A 603 -30.19 8.68 -59.95
N THR A 604 -29.83 7.51 -60.48
CA THR A 604 -29.24 6.42 -59.68
C THR A 604 -27.87 6.03 -60.26
N TRP A 605 -26.93 5.81 -59.36
CA TRP A 605 -25.58 5.41 -59.72
C TRP A 605 -25.09 4.30 -58.78
N ILE A 606 -24.11 3.52 -59.29
CA ILE A 606 -23.41 2.47 -58.56
C ILE A 606 -21.91 2.67 -58.75
N GLN A 607 -21.14 2.53 -57.68
CA GLN A 607 -19.70 2.78 -57.68
C GLN A 607 -18.97 1.61 -56.99
N PRO A 608 -18.57 0.58 -57.75
CA PRO A 608 -17.63 -0.41 -57.23
C PRO A 608 -16.24 0.14 -57.08
N TYR A 609 -15.54 -0.31 -56.03
CA TYR A 609 -14.19 0.12 -55.78
C TYR A 609 -13.37 -0.98 -55.10
N ILE A 610 -12.04 -0.84 -55.19
CA ILE A 610 -11.04 -1.55 -54.41
C ILE A 610 -10.13 -0.55 -53.70
N ARG A 611 -9.71 -0.91 -52.51
CA ARG A 611 -8.80 -0.09 -51.71
C ARG A 611 -7.71 -0.94 -51.08
N SER A 612 -6.49 -0.46 -51.03
CA SER A 612 -5.41 -1.03 -50.23
C SER A 612 -4.91 0.03 -49.26
N THR A 613 -4.73 -0.36 -47.99
CA THR A 613 -4.25 0.53 -46.93
C THR A 613 -3.06 -0.14 -46.26
N ALA A 614 -1.98 0.61 -46.13
CA ALA A 614 -0.76 0.17 -45.47
C ALA A 614 -0.40 1.17 -44.37
N PHE A 615 0.05 0.66 -43.23
CA PHE A 615 0.45 1.46 -42.09
C PHE A 615 1.62 0.80 -41.36
N ARG A 616 2.47 1.63 -40.80
CA ARG A 616 3.57 1.21 -39.93
C ARG A 616 3.75 2.21 -38.80
N ALA A 617 3.65 1.78 -37.55
CA ALA A 617 4.11 2.49 -36.38
C ALA A 617 5.55 2.08 -36.05
N GLU A 618 6.37 3.02 -35.65
CA GLU A 618 7.76 2.75 -35.28
C GLU A 618 7.86 1.80 -34.08
N ALA A 619 8.95 1.04 -34.00
CA ALA A 619 9.26 0.25 -32.82
C ALA A 619 9.46 1.17 -31.61
N LYS A 620 8.97 0.76 -30.44
CA LYS A 620 9.03 1.58 -29.24
C LYS A 620 9.31 0.74 -27.99
N ASP A 621 10.17 1.29 -27.13
CA ASP A 621 10.37 0.77 -25.79
C ASP A 621 9.37 1.43 -24.83
N ILE A 622 8.64 0.60 -24.07
CA ILE A 622 7.62 1.04 -23.14
C ILE A 622 8.07 0.65 -21.74
N SER A 623 8.08 1.60 -20.82
CA SER A 623 8.41 1.36 -19.42
C SER A 623 7.21 1.74 -18.54
N LEU A 624 6.76 0.80 -17.71
CA LEU A 624 5.71 1.03 -16.73
C LEU A 624 6.32 1.32 -15.36
N ASP A 625 5.60 2.07 -14.54
CA ASP A 625 6.06 2.45 -13.20
C ASP A 625 6.08 1.29 -12.19
N ASN A 626 5.48 0.16 -12.52
CA ASN A 626 5.60 -1.09 -11.76
C ASN A 626 6.86 -1.91 -12.09
N GLY A 627 7.75 -1.38 -12.93
CA GLY A 627 9.00 -2.03 -13.33
C GLY A 627 8.91 -2.89 -14.60
N MET A 628 7.73 -3.10 -15.18
CA MET A 628 7.58 -3.83 -16.44
C MET A 628 8.18 -3.02 -17.59
N LYS A 629 8.95 -3.70 -18.44
CA LYS A 629 9.51 -3.15 -19.66
C LYS A 629 9.05 -3.96 -20.86
N ALA A 630 8.66 -3.28 -21.91
CA ALA A 630 8.24 -3.92 -23.15
C ALA A 630 8.95 -3.32 -24.34
N LYS A 631 9.31 -4.16 -25.30
CA LYS A 631 9.82 -3.76 -26.61
C LYS A 631 8.77 -4.12 -27.64
N ALA A 632 8.00 -3.13 -28.03
CA ALA A 632 7.09 -3.25 -29.18
C ALA A 632 7.90 -3.13 -30.45
N GLY A 633 7.93 -4.16 -31.28
CA GLY A 633 8.44 -4.09 -32.62
C GLY A 633 7.61 -3.11 -33.46
N ALA A 634 8.07 -2.79 -34.67
CA ALA A 634 7.27 -1.99 -35.58
C ALA A 634 5.91 -2.67 -35.80
N THR A 635 4.83 -1.94 -35.51
CA THR A 635 3.47 -2.42 -35.73
C THR A 635 3.07 -2.16 -37.18
N LYS A 636 2.72 -3.20 -37.88
CA LYS A 636 2.41 -3.15 -39.32
C LYS A 636 0.96 -3.54 -39.57
N SER A 637 0.36 -2.91 -40.56
CA SER A 637 -0.97 -3.24 -41.08
C SER A 637 -0.97 -3.17 -42.58
N LEU A 638 -1.58 -4.14 -43.23
CA LEU A 638 -1.85 -4.15 -44.63
C LEU A 638 -3.27 -4.68 -44.85
N GLN A 639 -4.12 -3.83 -45.40
CA GLN A 639 -5.51 -4.17 -45.68
C GLN A 639 -5.84 -4.11 -47.14
N GLY A 640 -6.69 -5.01 -47.60
CA GLY A 640 -7.37 -4.96 -48.87
C GLY A 640 -8.87 -4.87 -48.67
N GLU A 641 -9.53 -3.99 -49.41
CA GLU A 641 -10.97 -3.79 -49.32
C GLU A 641 -11.59 -3.80 -50.73
N ALA A 642 -12.70 -4.46 -50.83
CA ALA A 642 -13.55 -4.38 -52.03
C ALA A 642 -14.97 -4.01 -51.61
N GLY A 643 -15.55 -3.03 -52.24
CA GLY A 643 -16.83 -2.50 -51.87
C GLY A 643 -17.62 -1.90 -52.99
N VAL A 644 -18.81 -1.50 -52.72
CA VAL A 644 -19.72 -0.84 -53.63
C VAL A 644 -20.52 0.24 -52.91
N ASN A 645 -20.65 1.39 -53.53
CA ASN A 645 -21.54 2.46 -53.11
C ASN A 645 -22.72 2.50 -54.08
N LEU A 646 -23.91 2.61 -53.56
CA LEU A 646 -25.15 2.76 -54.32
C LEU A 646 -25.84 4.02 -53.88
N GLY A 647 -26.10 4.93 -54.80
CA GLY A 647 -26.65 6.23 -54.47
C GLY A 647 -27.67 6.76 -55.45
N MET A 648 -28.33 7.82 -55.05
CA MET A 648 -29.31 8.55 -55.85
C MET A 648 -29.00 10.03 -55.85
N ASN A 649 -29.35 10.70 -56.91
CA ASN A 649 -29.32 12.16 -57.00
C ASN A 649 -30.77 12.64 -56.97
N LEU A 650 -31.11 13.37 -55.92
CA LEU A 650 -32.43 13.95 -55.72
C LEU A 650 -32.33 15.49 -55.74
N GLU A 651 -33.41 16.10 -56.20
CA GLU A 651 -33.57 17.56 -56.06
C GLU A 651 -34.74 17.83 -55.14
N ILE A 652 -34.46 18.42 -53.98
CA ILE A 652 -35.45 18.76 -52.95
C ILE A 652 -35.38 20.25 -52.70
N ALA A 653 -36.49 20.94 -53.03
CA ALA A 653 -36.59 22.42 -52.86
C ALA A 653 -35.44 23.22 -53.52
N GLY A 654 -34.98 22.80 -54.68
CA GLY A 654 -33.88 23.44 -55.39
C GLY A 654 -32.47 23.05 -54.92
N THR A 655 -32.35 22.18 -53.93
CA THR A 655 -31.07 21.68 -53.42
C THR A 655 -30.84 20.25 -53.87
N VAL A 656 -29.65 19.98 -54.39
CA VAL A 656 -29.25 18.62 -54.77
C VAL A 656 -28.89 17.86 -53.52
N VAL A 657 -29.59 16.76 -53.27
CA VAL A 657 -29.38 15.86 -52.11
C VAL A 657 -29.04 14.48 -52.64
N ARG A 658 -27.99 13.86 -52.12
CA ARG A 658 -27.45 12.58 -52.60
C ARG A 658 -27.34 11.58 -51.45
N PRO A 659 -28.42 10.80 -51.19
CA PRO A 659 -28.31 9.68 -50.28
C PRO A 659 -27.57 8.52 -50.94
N TYR A 660 -26.82 7.76 -50.14
CA TYR A 660 -26.12 6.56 -50.62
C TYR A 660 -26.00 5.51 -49.53
N LEU A 661 -25.83 4.25 -49.97
CA LEU A 661 -25.53 3.10 -49.14
C LEU A 661 -24.15 2.56 -49.53
N THR A 662 -23.39 2.08 -48.55
CA THR A 662 -22.11 1.43 -48.75
C THR A 662 -22.12 0.04 -48.19
N THR A 663 -21.59 -0.94 -48.94
CA THR A 663 -21.24 -2.26 -48.39
C THR A 663 -19.87 -2.65 -48.91
N ALA A 664 -19.08 -3.25 -48.02
CA ALA A 664 -17.70 -3.62 -48.34
C ALA A 664 -17.25 -4.82 -47.52
N VAL A 665 -16.22 -5.49 -48.00
CA VAL A 665 -15.48 -6.55 -47.33
C VAL A 665 -14.02 -6.11 -47.28
N SER A 666 -13.45 -6.11 -46.10
CA SER A 666 -12.06 -5.74 -45.83
C SER A 666 -11.32 -6.92 -45.21
N HIS A 667 -10.08 -7.13 -45.61
CA HIS A 667 -9.21 -8.15 -45.02
C HIS A 667 -7.90 -7.54 -44.56
N GLU A 668 -7.56 -7.79 -43.29
CA GLU A 668 -6.27 -7.45 -42.72
C GLU A 668 -5.32 -8.64 -42.85
N PHE A 669 -4.14 -8.42 -43.42
CA PHE A 669 -3.17 -9.46 -43.69
C PHE A 669 -2.07 -9.59 -42.63
N SER A 670 -1.97 -8.65 -41.72
CA SER A 670 -0.87 -8.60 -40.74
C SER A 670 -1.12 -9.54 -39.56
N ASP A 671 -0.29 -10.54 -39.43
CA ASP A 671 -0.41 -11.61 -38.42
C ASP A 671 0.83 -11.75 -37.50
N ASN A 672 1.85 -10.91 -37.66
CA ASN A 672 3.17 -11.11 -37.05
C ASN A 672 3.73 -9.91 -36.30
N ASN A 673 2.91 -8.99 -35.83
CA ASN A 673 3.36 -7.89 -34.98
C ASN A 673 3.81 -8.45 -33.64
N ARG A 674 5.05 -8.11 -33.22
CA ARG A 674 5.67 -8.71 -32.04
C ARG A 674 5.87 -7.71 -30.93
N VAL A 675 5.68 -8.17 -29.69
CA VAL A 675 5.99 -7.45 -28.47
C VAL A 675 6.77 -8.39 -27.56
N ARG A 676 7.90 -7.90 -27.04
CA ARG A 676 8.69 -8.63 -26.06
C ARG A 676 8.57 -7.96 -24.70
N ILE A 677 8.14 -8.71 -23.69
CA ILE A 677 7.94 -8.21 -22.34
C ILE A 677 9.06 -8.70 -21.42
N ASN A 678 9.63 -7.78 -20.66
CA ASN A 678 10.70 -8.00 -19.69
C ASN A 678 11.93 -8.71 -20.27
N ASP A 679 12.25 -8.42 -21.53
CA ASP A 679 13.37 -9.02 -22.30
C ASP A 679 13.34 -10.55 -22.36
N ARG A 680 12.19 -11.17 -22.11
CA ARG A 680 12.11 -12.62 -22.00
C ARG A 680 10.98 -13.27 -22.78
N TYR A 681 9.79 -12.73 -22.77
CA TYR A 681 8.62 -13.35 -23.37
C TYR A 681 8.17 -12.60 -24.62
N ASP A 682 8.09 -13.34 -25.72
CA ASP A 682 7.64 -12.83 -27.01
C ASP A 682 6.16 -13.13 -27.21
N PHE A 683 5.42 -12.11 -27.58
CA PHE A 683 4.00 -12.21 -27.93
C PHE A 683 3.82 -11.76 -29.38
N THR A 684 2.92 -12.40 -30.08
CA THR A 684 2.54 -12.03 -31.44
C THR A 684 1.14 -11.45 -31.41
N ASN A 685 1.00 -10.18 -31.80
CA ASN A 685 -0.26 -9.53 -32.06
C ASN A 685 -0.72 -9.89 -33.50
N ASP A 686 -1.53 -10.92 -33.62
CA ASP A 686 -2.19 -11.28 -34.85
C ASP A 686 -3.48 -10.46 -34.99
N ILE A 687 -3.44 -9.43 -35.85
CA ILE A 687 -4.61 -8.60 -36.15
C ILE A 687 -5.28 -8.99 -37.45
N SER A 688 -4.86 -10.10 -38.08
CA SER A 688 -5.40 -10.58 -39.34
C SER A 688 -6.89 -10.99 -39.19
N GLY A 689 -7.62 -10.77 -40.22
CA GLY A 689 -9.02 -11.16 -40.26
C GLY A 689 -9.84 -10.40 -41.29
N THR A 690 -11.06 -10.89 -41.49
CA THR A 690 -12.00 -10.31 -42.45
C THR A 690 -13.13 -9.58 -41.74
N THR A 691 -13.48 -8.40 -42.28
CA THR A 691 -14.50 -7.52 -41.70
C THR A 691 -15.49 -7.11 -42.78
N GLY A 692 -16.79 -7.22 -42.47
CA GLY A 692 -17.85 -6.64 -43.26
C GLY A 692 -18.17 -5.22 -42.81
N LYS A 693 -18.36 -4.31 -43.77
CA LYS A 693 -18.67 -2.91 -43.54
C LYS A 693 -19.97 -2.52 -44.21
N TYR A 694 -20.81 -1.77 -43.49
CA TYR A 694 -22.10 -1.29 -43.94
C TYR A 694 -22.29 0.16 -43.52
N GLY A 695 -22.66 1.01 -44.47
CA GLY A 695 -22.83 2.43 -44.19
C GLY A 695 -24.00 3.04 -44.96
N ALA A 696 -24.48 4.15 -44.47
CA ALA A 696 -25.44 4.99 -45.11
C ALA A 696 -25.01 6.46 -44.90
N GLY A 697 -25.14 7.25 -45.94
CA GLY A 697 -24.82 8.65 -45.89
C GLY A 697 -25.68 9.52 -46.76
N VAL A 698 -25.54 10.81 -46.59
CA VAL A 698 -26.21 11.81 -47.38
C VAL A 698 -25.27 13.02 -47.59
N SER A 699 -25.21 13.54 -48.77
CA SER A 699 -24.57 14.81 -49.07
C SER A 699 -25.60 15.78 -49.64
N ALA A 700 -25.41 17.08 -49.40
CA ALA A 700 -26.27 18.13 -49.90
C ALA A 700 -25.41 19.30 -50.37
N GLN A 701 -25.69 19.78 -51.57
CA GLN A 701 -25.08 21.00 -52.12
C GLN A 701 -25.94 22.20 -51.71
N LEU A 702 -25.52 22.93 -50.71
CA LEU A 702 -26.31 24.04 -50.15
C LEU A 702 -26.28 25.28 -51.03
N THR A 703 -25.13 25.57 -51.61
CA THR A 703 -24.92 26.68 -52.56
C THR A 703 -24.03 26.17 -53.71
N ALA A 704 -23.78 27.00 -54.71
CA ALA A 704 -22.88 26.67 -55.79
C ALA A 704 -21.45 26.32 -55.28
N ASN A 705 -21.08 26.84 -54.13
CA ASN A 705 -19.72 26.73 -53.56
C ASN A 705 -19.65 25.99 -52.23
N ALA A 706 -20.78 25.62 -51.60
CA ALA A 706 -20.79 25.01 -50.29
C ALA A 706 -21.59 23.70 -50.25
N GLY A 707 -20.99 22.67 -49.75
CA GLY A 707 -21.62 21.36 -49.53
C GLY A 707 -21.41 20.86 -48.12
N VAL A 708 -22.35 20.03 -47.67
CA VAL A 708 -22.29 19.32 -46.37
C VAL A 708 -22.58 17.86 -46.60
N TRP A 709 -22.08 17.02 -45.69
CA TRP A 709 -22.36 15.60 -45.68
C TRP A 709 -22.41 15.02 -44.28
N ALA A 710 -23.10 13.90 -44.13
CA ALA A 710 -23.15 13.10 -42.94
C ALA A 710 -23.16 11.60 -43.33
N GLU A 711 -22.48 10.79 -42.56
CA GLU A 711 -22.43 9.34 -42.75
C GLU A 711 -22.47 8.63 -41.39
N ALA A 712 -23.18 7.50 -41.36
CA ALA A 712 -23.15 6.56 -40.26
C ALA A 712 -22.81 5.17 -40.79
N SER A 713 -22.00 4.42 -40.09
CA SER A 713 -21.57 3.09 -40.50
C SER A 713 -21.47 2.10 -39.33
N TYR A 714 -21.56 0.84 -39.72
CA TYR A 714 -21.36 -0.30 -38.85
C TYR A 714 -20.34 -1.24 -39.50
N GLN A 715 -19.46 -1.81 -38.70
CA GLN A 715 -18.58 -2.87 -39.17
C GLN A 715 -18.48 -3.99 -38.14
N LYS A 716 -18.31 -5.21 -38.65
CA LYS A 716 -18.10 -6.38 -37.83
C LYS A 716 -17.19 -7.38 -38.52
N GLY A 717 -16.20 -7.84 -37.80
CA GLY A 717 -15.22 -8.81 -38.25
C GLY A 717 -14.74 -9.72 -37.12
N SER A 718 -13.72 -10.49 -37.43
CA SER A 718 -13.13 -11.43 -36.46
C SER A 718 -12.46 -10.73 -35.27
N ASN A 719 -11.91 -9.53 -35.47
CA ASN A 719 -11.12 -8.82 -34.46
C ASN A 719 -11.70 -7.45 -34.08
N ILE A 720 -12.71 -6.98 -34.79
CA ILE A 720 -13.28 -5.66 -34.55
C ILE A 720 -14.80 -5.68 -34.73
N GLU A 721 -15.49 -4.99 -33.86
CA GLU A 721 -16.87 -4.59 -34.03
C GLU A 721 -16.99 -3.09 -33.76
N SER A 722 -17.50 -2.34 -34.73
CA SER A 722 -17.79 -0.92 -34.59
C SER A 722 -19.29 -0.71 -34.72
N PRO A 723 -20.04 -0.73 -33.58
CA PRO A 723 -21.49 -0.61 -33.60
C PRO A 723 -21.97 0.70 -34.21
N VAL A 724 -21.21 1.78 -34.00
CA VAL A 724 -21.55 3.11 -34.50
C VAL A 724 -20.26 3.84 -34.88
N THR A 725 -20.21 4.30 -36.12
CA THR A 725 -19.26 5.30 -36.59
C THR A 725 -20.06 6.41 -37.26
N GLY A 726 -19.89 7.63 -36.82
CA GLY A 726 -20.56 8.79 -37.38
C GLY A 726 -19.56 9.83 -37.86
N SER A 727 -19.86 10.50 -38.95
CA SER A 727 -19.03 11.58 -39.48
C SER A 727 -19.91 12.65 -40.11
N VAL A 728 -19.54 13.90 -39.89
CA VAL A 728 -20.17 15.06 -40.51
C VAL A 728 -19.08 15.98 -41.04
N GLY A 729 -19.37 16.64 -42.12
CA GLY A 729 -18.38 17.53 -42.70
C GLY A 729 -18.95 18.55 -43.67
N PHE A 730 -18.09 19.43 -44.09
CA PHE A 730 -18.39 20.46 -45.05
C PHE A 730 -17.24 20.68 -46.04
N ARG A 731 -17.56 21.22 -47.19
CA ARG A 731 -16.59 21.68 -48.18
C ARG A 731 -17.04 23.01 -48.75
N ILE A 732 -16.10 23.93 -48.86
CA ILE A 732 -16.30 25.22 -49.52
C ILE A 732 -15.34 25.29 -50.72
N ASN A 733 -15.89 25.43 -51.89
CA ASN A 733 -15.16 25.56 -53.16
C ASN A 733 -14.94 27.03 -53.50
N PHE A 734 -13.81 27.36 -54.11
CA PHE A 734 -13.46 28.70 -54.51
C PHE A 734 -13.09 28.77 -56.01
#